data_e59aae4276b16c98cb83c161622d2646
#
_entry.id   e59aae4276b16c98cb83c161622d2646
#
_cell.length_a   1.000
_cell.length_b   1.000
_cell.length_c   1.000
_cell.angle_alpha   90.00
_cell.angle_beta   90.00
_cell.angle_gamma   90.00
#
_symmetry.space_group_name_H-M   'P 1'
#
loop_
_entity.id
_entity.type
_entity.pdbx_description
1 polymer ?
#
loop_
_entity_poly.entity_id
_entity_poly.type
_entity_poly.pdbx_seq_one_letter_code
_entity_poly.pdbx_strand_id
1 'polypeptide(L)'
;MAEFRVRSAKPISCSVTVPGDKSISHRSVMIAVLADGVSTIDGFLASEDCLATMKAFRAMGVRIDAPDEATLHGPDKPGVIAITVHGAKGGLTAPAGPLDCGNSGTTMRLMSGLLAAQPFRTELFGDTSLSRRPMKRVIAPLTLMGAKISGQGENGMPPLVIEGGALTPIHYRLPVASAQVKSAVLLAGLFCQGRTVVTEPVATRDHTERMFEAFGIAVRRDGDDIILHGGQRPVARAFTVPGDISSAAFWLVAAAAQPGSELHVLNVGLNPTRTGILKVLTRMGAQIQEIIETKGPGEPVGRLIVRGGRLRATTIGGAEIPNVIDELPILAVAAALAEGTTVIRDAAELRVKETDRIAAVAGNLRAMGVTVREREDGMEIDGPARLHAPAHPLPTFGDHRIAMAGAIAGLFAEGETVVADVECVDTSYPGFGRELARFQSHAVSEGHLPSVVSPVPAPRPQVVVKLDQPKTGIVISIDGPAASGKSSVARDLARQLGFVHVNSGAIYRAVTRAVLDAGVDPADEAAVGALLPRLHIECGQRDGEGTVAVNGADSSTRLHAPEVNAAVSPVARIAAVRAALYPLQRRYAAVANIVMEGRDIGSAIFPETPYKYYVDASPEVRARRRAAQGVQDSVAERDRQDASREVAPLCRPEGSVVVDSSDLSIEKVVALIVSDLRARGLVV
;
A
#
# COMPACT_ATOMS: atom_id res chain seq x y z
N MET A 1 30.51 20.59 -4.44
CA MET A 1 29.35 20.25 -3.61
C MET A 1 28.12 20.39 -4.50
N ALA A 2 27.29 19.35 -4.59
CA ALA A 2 26.07 19.41 -5.39
C ALA A 2 25.04 20.33 -4.73
N GLU A 3 24.29 21.04 -5.56
CA GLU A 3 23.27 22.00 -5.08
C GLU A 3 21.97 21.86 -5.90
N PHE A 4 20.85 22.16 -5.30
CA PHE A 4 19.60 22.42 -6.01
C PHE A 4 19.41 23.91 -6.19
N ARG A 5 19.14 24.34 -7.44
CA ARG A 5 18.72 25.71 -7.78
C ARG A 5 17.24 25.68 -8.10
N VAL A 6 16.46 26.37 -7.29
CA VAL A 6 15.01 26.28 -7.32
C VAL A 6 14.41 27.66 -7.55
N ARG A 7 13.53 27.77 -8.53
CA ARG A 7 12.73 28.95 -8.84
C ARG A 7 11.26 28.66 -8.60
N SER A 8 10.46 29.68 -8.39
CA SER A 8 9.02 29.52 -8.20
C SER A 8 8.40 28.77 -9.36
N ALA A 9 7.58 27.79 -9.04
CA ALA A 9 6.87 26.96 -10.01
C ALA A 9 5.45 27.48 -10.26
N LYS A 10 4.92 27.20 -11.46
CA LYS A 10 3.50 27.36 -11.78
C LYS A 10 2.70 26.18 -11.23
N PRO A 11 1.35 26.25 -11.21
CA PRO A 11 0.53 25.12 -10.79
C PRO A 11 0.92 23.81 -11.47
N ILE A 12 0.98 22.75 -10.67
CA ILE A 12 1.43 21.42 -11.07
C ILE A 12 0.23 20.65 -11.65
N SER A 13 0.39 20.07 -12.84
CA SER A 13 -0.61 19.15 -13.41
C SER A 13 0.14 17.95 -14.02
N CYS A 14 0.36 16.91 -13.20
CA CYS A 14 1.11 15.74 -13.66
C CYS A 14 0.90 14.51 -12.76
N SER A 15 1.49 13.39 -13.18
CA SER A 15 1.64 12.19 -12.36
C SER A 15 3.08 11.98 -11.96
N VAL A 16 3.29 11.40 -10.77
CA VAL A 16 4.61 11.02 -10.25
C VAL A 16 4.57 9.61 -9.66
N THR A 17 5.64 8.86 -9.89
CA THR A 17 5.91 7.61 -9.17
C THR A 17 7.16 7.84 -8.35
N VAL A 18 7.03 7.73 -7.03
CA VAL A 18 8.14 7.93 -6.10
C VAL A 18 8.95 6.64 -5.93
N PRO A 19 10.22 6.72 -5.50
CA PRO A 19 11.02 5.54 -5.21
C PRO A 19 10.39 4.62 -4.18
N GLY A 20 10.81 3.36 -4.17
CA GLY A 20 10.32 2.34 -3.25
C GLY A 20 10.51 2.73 -1.78
N ASP A 21 9.59 2.29 -0.91
CA ASP A 21 9.64 2.57 0.53
C ASP A 21 10.94 2.03 1.14
N LYS A 22 11.69 2.93 1.79
CA LYS A 22 12.97 2.63 2.43
C LYS A 22 12.84 1.55 3.51
N SER A 23 11.84 1.68 4.38
CA SER A 23 11.61 0.77 5.49
C SER A 23 11.23 -0.64 5.03
N ILE A 24 10.46 -0.72 3.95
CA ILE A 24 10.06 -1.98 3.32
C ILE A 24 11.24 -2.60 2.56
N SER A 25 12.02 -1.81 1.83
CA SER A 25 13.21 -2.27 1.11
C SER A 25 14.23 -2.94 2.04
N HIS A 26 14.56 -2.34 3.18
CA HIS A 26 15.42 -2.99 4.18
C HIS A 26 14.88 -4.34 4.63
N ARG A 27 13.60 -4.39 5.00
CA ARG A 27 12.95 -5.59 5.53
C ARG A 27 12.78 -6.67 4.49
N SER A 28 12.53 -6.30 3.23
CA SER A 28 12.38 -7.26 2.14
C SER A 28 13.63 -8.12 1.96
N VAL A 29 14.81 -7.50 2.03
CA VAL A 29 16.10 -8.22 2.02
C VAL A 29 16.25 -9.06 3.29
N MET A 30 16.05 -8.46 4.47
CA MET A 30 16.25 -9.15 5.77
C MET A 30 15.38 -10.41 5.89
N ILE A 31 14.11 -10.32 5.47
CA ILE A 31 13.18 -11.45 5.57
C ILE A 31 13.42 -12.47 4.45
N ALA A 32 13.71 -12.01 3.22
CA ALA A 32 14.01 -12.89 2.10
C ALA A 32 15.30 -13.71 2.33
N VAL A 33 16.28 -13.15 3.01
CA VAL A 33 17.50 -13.87 3.41
C VAL A 33 17.21 -15.05 4.33
N LEU A 34 16.22 -14.93 5.21
CA LEU A 34 15.81 -15.98 6.14
C LEU A 34 14.88 -17.03 5.49
N ALA A 35 14.37 -16.77 4.28
CA ALA A 35 13.44 -17.64 3.60
C ALA A 35 14.14 -18.86 2.99
N ASP A 36 13.40 -19.99 2.89
CA ASP A 36 13.86 -21.13 2.11
C ASP A 36 13.50 -20.91 0.63
N GLY A 37 14.52 -20.79 -0.25
CA GLY A 37 14.34 -20.61 -1.69
C GLY A 37 14.79 -19.26 -2.22
N VAL A 38 14.21 -18.82 -3.34
CA VAL A 38 14.60 -17.61 -4.06
C VAL A 38 13.45 -16.62 -4.04
N SER A 39 13.72 -15.41 -3.56
CA SER A 39 12.76 -14.30 -3.59
C SER A 39 13.17 -13.27 -4.64
N THR A 40 12.22 -12.81 -5.45
CA THR A 40 12.41 -11.67 -6.35
C THR A 40 11.75 -10.44 -5.73
N ILE A 41 12.47 -9.34 -5.68
CA ILE A 41 12.00 -8.09 -5.08
C ILE A 41 12.06 -7.00 -6.15
N ASP A 42 10.90 -6.57 -6.60
CA ASP A 42 10.75 -5.45 -7.53
C ASP A 42 10.53 -4.14 -6.76
N GLY A 43 10.89 -3.00 -7.36
CA GLY A 43 10.71 -1.70 -6.73
C GLY A 43 11.64 -1.43 -5.55
N PHE A 44 12.70 -2.24 -5.36
CA PHE A 44 13.67 -2.06 -4.29
C PHE A 44 14.34 -0.69 -4.41
N LEU A 45 14.37 0.05 -3.31
CA LEU A 45 15.01 1.37 -3.26
C LEU A 45 16.54 1.23 -3.38
N ALA A 46 17.11 1.77 -4.45
CA ALA A 46 18.55 1.79 -4.68
C ALA A 46 19.24 2.97 -3.96
N SER A 47 18.90 3.18 -2.68
CA SER A 47 19.54 4.19 -1.84
C SER A 47 20.74 3.62 -1.10
N GLU A 48 21.67 4.47 -0.69
CA GLU A 48 22.87 4.07 0.05
C GLU A 48 22.53 3.26 1.31
N ASP A 49 21.50 3.67 2.05
CA ASP A 49 21.03 2.96 3.24
C ASP A 49 20.58 1.52 2.92
N CYS A 50 19.79 1.34 1.87
CA CYS A 50 19.29 0.01 1.49
C CYS A 50 20.38 -0.86 0.86
N LEU A 51 21.29 -0.26 0.09
CA LEU A 51 22.46 -0.93 -0.46
C LEU A 51 23.42 -1.39 0.65
N ALA A 52 23.59 -0.63 1.73
CA ALA A 52 24.37 -1.03 2.90
C ALA A 52 23.83 -2.34 3.54
N THR A 53 22.47 -2.45 3.66
CA THR A 53 21.84 -3.71 4.11
C THR A 53 22.17 -4.88 3.19
N MET A 54 22.06 -4.68 1.89
CA MET A 54 22.37 -5.71 0.89
C MET A 54 23.83 -6.14 0.94
N LYS A 55 24.76 -5.17 1.02
CA LYS A 55 26.21 -5.42 1.14
C LYS A 55 26.55 -6.22 2.43
N ALA A 56 25.92 -5.86 3.55
CA ALA A 56 26.13 -6.58 4.81
C ALA A 56 25.72 -8.06 4.70
N PHE A 57 24.59 -8.39 4.07
CA PHE A 57 24.20 -9.78 3.87
C PHE A 57 25.09 -10.51 2.86
N ARG A 58 25.56 -9.86 1.80
CA ARG A 58 26.56 -10.43 0.90
C ARG A 58 27.86 -10.77 1.62
N ALA A 59 28.32 -9.91 2.54
CA ALA A 59 29.49 -10.16 3.36
C ALA A 59 29.31 -11.37 4.31
N MET A 60 28.08 -11.75 4.62
CA MET A 60 27.71 -12.94 5.39
C MET A 60 27.38 -14.16 4.52
N GLY A 61 27.80 -14.18 3.26
CA GLY A 61 27.69 -15.33 2.36
C GLY A 61 26.37 -15.45 1.62
N VAL A 62 25.48 -14.46 1.72
CA VAL A 62 24.20 -14.49 1.00
C VAL A 62 24.39 -14.04 -0.46
N ARG A 63 23.94 -14.87 -1.40
CA ARG A 63 23.86 -14.47 -2.80
C ARG A 63 22.67 -13.55 -3.03
N ILE A 64 22.95 -12.32 -3.47
CA ILE A 64 21.94 -11.34 -3.88
C ILE A 64 22.33 -10.84 -5.28
N ASP A 65 21.54 -11.22 -6.27
CA ASP A 65 21.71 -10.75 -7.64
C ASP A 65 21.04 -9.37 -7.78
N ALA A 66 21.78 -8.38 -8.26
CA ALA A 66 21.36 -6.99 -8.43
C ALA A 66 22.14 -6.40 -9.63
N PRO A 67 21.74 -5.24 -10.18
CA PRO A 67 22.57 -4.50 -11.12
C PRO A 67 24.00 -4.28 -10.62
N ASP A 68 24.94 -4.10 -11.53
CA ASP A 68 26.35 -3.91 -11.18
C ASP A 68 26.59 -2.63 -10.35
N GLU A 69 27.71 -2.59 -9.64
CA GLU A 69 28.08 -1.47 -8.78
C GLU A 69 28.23 -0.14 -9.57
N ALA A 70 28.68 -0.20 -10.83
CA ALA A 70 28.80 0.98 -11.66
C ALA A 70 27.44 1.61 -11.97
N THR A 71 26.41 0.77 -12.25
CA THR A 71 25.03 1.21 -12.43
C THR A 71 24.46 1.79 -11.13
N LEU A 72 24.75 1.17 -9.98
CA LEU A 72 24.18 1.58 -8.68
C LEU A 72 24.78 2.88 -8.14
N HIS A 73 26.01 3.23 -8.53
CA HIS A 73 26.74 4.40 -8.02
C HIS A 73 27.06 5.45 -9.09
N GLY A 74 26.63 5.25 -10.34
CA GLY A 74 26.85 6.20 -11.44
C GLY A 74 26.00 7.48 -11.33
N PRO A 75 26.31 8.50 -12.15
CA PRO A 75 25.58 9.77 -12.14
C PRO A 75 24.10 9.62 -12.51
N ASP A 76 23.76 8.59 -13.30
CA ASP A 76 22.40 8.27 -13.73
C ASP A 76 21.81 7.07 -12.96
N LYS A 77 22.26 6.86 -11.72
CA LYS A 77 21.80 5.74 -10.89
C LYS A 77 20.27 5.67 -10.83
N PRO A 78 19.69 4.46 -10.93
CA PRO A 78 18.26 4.28 -10.83
C PRO A 78 17.78 4.54 -9.40
N GLY A 79 16.60 5.12 -9.24
CA GLY A 79 15.98 5.29 -7.91
C GLY A 79 15.45 3.97 -7.36
N VAL A 80 15.08 3.04 -8.26
CA VAL A 80 14.56 1.70 -7.92
C VAL A 80 15.17 0.64 -8.83
N ILE A 81 15.32 -0.57 -8.29
CA ILE A 81 15.86 -1.73 -8.99
C ILE A 81 15.04 -2.98 -8.68
N ALA A 82 15.22 -4.01 -9.49
CA ALA A 82 14.83 -5.38 -9.16
C ALA A 82 16.04 -6.14 -8.61
N ILE A 83 15.85 -6.92 -7.56
CA ILE A 83 16.89 -7.79 -6.99
C ILE A 83 16.37 -9.20 -6.79
N THR A 84 17.28 -10.17 -6.79
CA THR A 84 16.96 -11.58 -6.48
C THR A 84 17.78 -12.01 -5.26
N VAL A 85 17.09 -12.40 -4.20
CA VAL A 85 17.69 -12.86 -2.95
C VAL A 85 17.59 -14.37 -2.86
N HIS A 86 18.75 -15.04 -2.77
CA HIS A 86 18.83 -16.47 -2.53
C HIS A 86 18.90 -16.68 -1.01
N GLY A 87 17.84 -17.20 -0.42
CA GLY A 87 17.75 -17.37 1.02
C GLY A 87 18.85 -18.25 1.59
N ALA A 88 19.31 -17.94 2.78
CA ALA A 88 20.44 -18.60 3.44
C ALA A 88 20.00 -19.93 4.08
N LYS A 89 19.65 -20.93 3.28
CA LYS A 89 19.20 -22.26 3.73
C LYS A 89 20.18 -22.93 4.71
N GLY A 90 21.48 -22.67 4.56
CA GLY A 90 22.55 -23.17 5.44
C GLY A 90 22.85 -22.29 6.66
N GLY A 91 22.11 -21.19 6.83
CA GLY A 91 22.41 -20.14 7.82
C GLY A 91 23.36 -19.07 7.26
N LEU A 92 23.53 -17.99 8.03
CA LEU A 92 24.49 -16.94 7.72
C LEU A 92 25.92 -17.40 8.12
N THR A 93 26.93 -16.95 7.40
CA THR A 93 28.33 -17.17 7.75
C THR A 93 28.92 -15.96 8.47
N ALA A 94 29.89 -16.19 9.35
CA ALA A 94 30.62 -15.10 10.00
C ALA A 94 31.27 -14.20 8.92
N PRO A 95 31.08 -12.88 8.97
CA PRO A 95 31.73 -11.98 8.04
C PRO A 95 33.26 -11.93 8.30
N ALA A 96 34.04 -11.68 7.27
CA ALA A 96 35.48 -11.58 7.37
C ALA A 96 35.98 -10.35 8.16
N GLY A 97 35.14 -9.36 8.35
CA GLY A 97 35.45 -8.12 9.07
C GLY A 97 34.17 -7.40 9.54
N PRO A 98 34.32 -6.19 10.12
CA PRO A 98 33.19 -5.38 10.55
C PRO A 98 32.23 -5.08 9.38
N LEU A 99 30.93 -5.02 9.67
CA LEU A 99 29.88 -4.70 8.70
C LEU A 99 29.60 -3.20 8.72
N ASP A 100 29.74 -2.57 7.55
CA ASP A 100 29.46 -1.15 7.37
C ASP A 100 27.95 -0.93 7.15
N CYS A 101 27.34 -0.17 8.04
CA CYS A 101 25.94 0.26 7.96
C CYS A 101 25.78 1.63 7.27
N GLY A 102 26.86 2.30 6.85
CA GLY A 102 26.85 3.64 6.32
C GLY A 102 26.17 4.64 7.27
N ASN A 103 25.18 5.39 6.77
CA ASN A 103 24.33 6.28 7.58
C ASN A 103 23.09 5.56 8.15
N SER A 104 22.88 4.29 7.83
CA SER A 104 21.62 3.58 8.06
C SER A 104 21.41 3.12 9.50
N GLY A 105 20.75 3.93 10.31
CA GLY A 105 20.27 3.48 11.63
C GLY A 105 19.27 2.32 11.56
N THR A 106 18.56 2.17 10.43
CA THR A 106 17.65 1.04 10.21
C THR A 106 18.42 -0.26 10.03
N THR A 107 19.44 -0.26 9.16
CA THR A 107 20.33 -1.42 8.98
C THR A 107 20.89 -1.86 10.33
N MET A 108 21.55 -0.95 11.05
CA MET A 108 22.21 -1.28 12.31
C MET A 108 21.25 -1.84 13.36
N ARG A 109 20.10 -1.19 13.59
CA ARG A 109 19.15 -1.62 14.63
C ARG A 109 18.43 -2.92 14.31
N LEU A 110 17.97 -3.10 13.09
CA LEU A 110 17.24 -4.32 12.71
C LEU A 110 18.16 -5.52 12.57
N MET A 111 19.33 -5.33 11.95
CA MET A 111 20.33 -6.39 11.86
C MET A 111 20.84 -6.84 13.25
N SER A 112 20.91 -5.94 14.23
CA SER A 112 21.26 -6.35 15.60
C SER A 112 20.32 -7.43 16.12
N GLY A 113 19.01 -7.38 15.80
CA GLY A 113 18.06 -8.43 16.16
C GLY A 113 18.34 -9.77 15.48
N LEU A 114 18.68 -9.77 14.19
CA LEU A 114 19.03 -10.97 13.44
C LEU A 114 20.38 -11.57 13.89
N LEU A 115 21.38 -10.71 14.06
CA LEU A 115 22.74 -11.11 14.41
C LEU A 115 22.83 -11.61 15.86
N ALA A 116 21.97 -11.13 16.76
CA ALA A 116 21.89 -11.60 18.13
C ALA A 116 21.63 -13.12 18.22
N ALA A 117 20.99 -13.71 17.21
CA ALA A 117 20.70 -15.14 17.17
C ALA A 117 21.74 -15.98 16.39
N GLN A 118 22.77 -15.36 15.82
CA GLN A 118 23.75 -16.09 15.00
C GLN A 118 24.89 -16.65 15.87
N PRO A 119 25.45 -17.85 15.55
CA PRO A 119 26.46 -18.48 16.38
C PRO A 119 27.89 -17.93 16.14
N PHE A 120 28.01 -16.61 15.92
CA PHE A 120 29.30 -15.94 15.67
C PHE A 120 29.30 -14.50 16.20
N ARG A 121 30.54 -13.96 16.33
CA ARG A 121 30.75 -12.56 16.70
C ARG A 121 30.71 -11.66 15.48
N THR A 122 30.05 -10.51 15.58
CA THR A 122 29.94 -9.50 14.53
C THR A 122 30.16 -8.10 15.10
N GLU A 123 30.72 -7.22 14.30
CA GLU A 123 30.84 -5.80 14.63
C GLU A 123 30.10 -4.97 13.59
N LEU A 124 29.25 -4.03 14.03
CA LEU A 124 28.53 -3.09 13.19
C LEU A 124 29.09 -1.69 13.41
N PHE A 125 29.49 -1.03 12.35
CA PHE A 125 29.93 0.37 12.40
C PHE A 125 29.19 1.20 11.34
N GLY A 126 29.39 2.51 11.33
CA GLY A 126 28.82 3.40 10.34
C GLY A 126 29.58 4.72 10.28
N ASP A 127 29.04 5.65 9.51
CA ASP A 127 29.63 6.95 9.33
C ASP A 127 29.64 7.83 10.61
N THR A 128 30.18 9.03 10.49
CA THR A 128 30.26 9.98 11.61
C THR A 128 28.90 10.35 12.20
N SER A 129 27.85 10.43 11.37
CA SER A 129 26.49 10.73 11.82
C SER A 129 25.87 9.54 12.57
N LEU A 130 25.98 8.32 12.03
CA LEU A 130 25.46 7.12 12.67
C LEU A 130 26.21 6.82 13.98
N SER A 131 27.51 7.06 14.03
CA SER A 131 28.36 6.84 15.21
C SER A 131 27.98 7.70 16.42
N ARG A 132 27.16 8.73 16.24
CA ARG A 132 26.66 9.60 17.33
C ARG A 132 25.26 9.23 17.79
N ARG A 133 24.60 8.25 17.15
CA ARG A 133 23.22 7.88 17.47
C ARG A 133 23.16 6.84 18.60
N PRO A 134 22.32 7.05 19.64
CA PRO A 134 22.21 6.10 20.75
C PRO A 134 21.56 4.79 20.29
N MET A 135 22.19 3.66 20.70
CA MET A 135 21.71 2.31 20.40
C MET A 135 21.24 1.55 21.65
N LYS A 136 21.31 2.18 22.84
CA LYS A 136 20.88 1.58 24.11
C LYS A 136 19.47 1.01 24.05
N ARG A 137 18.57 1.68 23.30
CA ARG A 137 17.16 1.25 23.15
C ARG A 137 17.01 -0.11 22.46
N VAL A 138 17.93 -0.50 21.58
CA VAL A 138 17.91 -1.82 20.93
C VAL A 138 18.79 -2.83 21.68
N ILE A 139 19.87 -2.37 22.29
CA ILE A 139 20.76 -3.21 23.12
C ILE A 139 19.98 -3.81 24.30
N ALA A 140 19.22 -2.99 25.03
CA ALA A 140 18.54 -3.41 26.25
C ALA A 140 17.61 -4.63 26.04
N PRO A 141 16.62 -4.63 25.13
CA PRO A 141 15.76 -5.80 24.94
C PRO A 141 16.51 -7.01 24.40
N LEU A 142 17.49 -6.85 23.51
CA LEU A 142 18.28 -7.97 22.99
C LEU A 142 19.14 -8.62 24.09
N THR A 143 19.67 -7.81 25.00
CA THR A 143 20.39 -8.33 26.19
C THR A 143 19.44 -9.13 27.09
N LEU A 144 18.19 -8.66 27.27
CA LEU A 144 17.16 -9.43 28.02
C LEU A 144 16.82 -10.75 27.32
N MET A 145 16.94 -10.84 26.01
CA MET A 145 16.78 -12.08 25.25
C MET A 145 18.00 -13.01 25.36
N GLY A 146 19.09 -12.58 26.01
CA GLY A 146 20.32 -13.36 26.19
C GLY A 146 21.47 -13.03 25.26
N ALA A 147 21.29 -12.02 24.35
CA ALA A 147 22.37 -11.58 23.47
C ALA A 147 23.47 -10.85 24.27
N LYS A 148 24.72 -11.11 23.92
CA LYS A 148 25.85 -10.31 24.40
C LYS A 148 26.12 -9.21 23.38
N ILE A 149 25.62 -8.03 23.66
CA ILE A 149 25.72 -6.87 22.78
C ILE A 149 26.23 -5.66 23.54
N SER A 150 27.20 -4.97 23.00
CA SER A 150 27.79 -3.77 23.59
C SER A 150 28.03 -2.69 22.55
N GLY A 151 27.99 -1.45 23.01
CA GLY A 151 28.35 -0.25 22.26
C GLY A 151 29.18 0.68 23.14
N GLN A 152 29.58 1.83 22.63
CA GLN A 152 30.44 2.78 23.33
C GLN A 152 29.64 3.71 24.25
N GLY A 153 30.20 3.99 25.43
CA GLY A 153 29.65 4.92 26.42
C GLY A 153 28.30 4.47 27.00
N GLU A 154 27.70 5.31 27.83
CA GLU A 154 26.44 5.01 28.53
C GLU A 154 25.22 4.84 27.59
N ASN A 155 25.26 5.46 26.42
CA ASN A 155 24.19 5.41 25.43
C ASN A 155 24.36 4.29 24.41
N GLY A 156 25.46 3.47 24.53
CA GLY A 156 25.73 2.34 23.65
C GLY A 156 25.92 2.77 22.19
N MET A 157 26.68 3.82 21.94
CA MET A 157 26.92 4.32 20.59
C MET A 157 27.74 3.32 19.75
N PRO A 158 27.62 3.34 18.41
CA PRO A 158 28.45 2.53 17.52
C PRO A 158 29.96 2.78 17.69
N PRO A 159 30.84 1.78 17.37
CA PRO A 159 30.48 0.47 16.84
C PRO A 159 29.81 -0.44 17.86
N LEU A 160 28.87 -1.29 17.35
CA LEU A 160 28.22 -2.33 18.14
C LEU A 160 28.95 -3.66 17.97
N VAL A 161 29.30 -4.28 19.06
CA VAL A 161 29.84 -5.64 19.07
C VAL A 161 28.76 -6.60 19.55
N ILE A 162 28.45 -7.60 18.76
CA ILE A 162 27.40 -8.59 19.01
C ILE A 162 28.02 -9.97 19.01
N GLU A 163 27.96 -10.65 20.14
CA GLU A 163 28.23 -12.09 20.25
C GLU A 163 26.88 -12.79 20.31
N GLY A 164 26.48 -13.34 19.16
CA GLY A 164 25.19 -13.99 19.03
C GLY A 164 25.18 -15.41 19.59
N GLY A 165 23.97 -15.96 19.76
CA GLY A 165 23.78 -17.29 20.32
C GLY A 165 22.32 -17.65 20.49
N ALA A 166 22.06 -18.64 21.34
CA ALA A 166 20.71 -19.04 21.68
C ALA A 166 19.97 -17.91 22.41
N LEU A 167 18.80 -17.53 21.91
CA LEU A 167 17.96 -16.50 22.51
C LEU A 167 16.77 -17.11 23.24
N THR A 168 16.31 -16.41 24.29
CA THR A 168 15.08 -16.71 25.00
C THR A 168 13.99 -15.71 24.67
N PRO A 169 12.72 -16.14 24.54
CA PRO A 169 11.62 -15.23 24.27
C PRO A 169 11.36 -14.33 25.49
N ILE A 170 10.94 -13.09 25.23
CA ILE A 170 10.62 -12.11 26.28
C ILE A 170 9.25 -11.50 26.08
N HIS A 171 8.71 -10.92 27.15
CA HIS A 171 7.63 -9.95 27.09
C HIS A 171 8.24 -8.57 27.35
N TYR A 172 8.29 -7.73 26.30
CA TYR A 172 8.95 -6.43 26.37
C TYR A 172 7.96 -5.29 26.10
N ARG A 173 7.76 -4.44 27.11
CA ARG A 173 7.00 -3.22 26.97
C ARG A 173 7.91 -2.09 26.47
N LEU A 174 7.58 -1.49 25.35
CA LEU A 174 8.36 -0.37 24.80
C LEU A 174 8.28 0.84 25.73
N PRO A 175 9.39 1.37 26.24
CA PRO A 175 9.40 2.56 27.08
C PRO A 175 9.08 3.84 26.30
N VAL A 176 9.35 3.83 25.00
CA VAL A 176 8.99 4.89 24.04
C VAL A 176 8.56 4.27 22.72
N ALA A 177 7.69 4.95 21.97
CA ALA A 177 7.21 4.50 20.69
C ALA A 177 8.38 4.37 19.69
N SER A 178 8.76 3.14 19.34
CA SER A 178 9.88 2.86 18.43
C SER A 178 9.63 1.62 17.57
N ALA A 179 9.25 1.83 16.32
CA ALA A 179 9.09 0.74 15.35
C ALA A 179 10.38 -0.06 15.11
N GLN A 180 11.55 0.58 15.19
CA GLN A 180 12.83 -0.09 14.97
C GLN A 180 13.19 -1.04 16.12
N VAL A 181 12.94 -0.64 17.38
CA VAL A 181 13.14 -1.51 18.55
C VAL A 181 12.18 -2.70 18.49
N LYS A 182 10.89 -2.44 18.25
CA LYS A 182 9.90 -3.48 18.02
C LYS A 182 10.37 -4.47 16.94
N SER A 183 10.78 -3.97 15.79
CA SER A 183 11.25 -4.79 14.66
C SER A 183 12.46 -5.64 15.05
N ALA A 184 13.44 -5.08 15.75
CA ALA A 184 14.63 -5.82 16.19
C ALA A 184 14.26 -6.98 17.12
N VAL A 185 13.36 -6.74 18.08
CA VAL A 185 12.89 -7.79 19.02
C VAL A 185 12.07 -8.87 18.28
N LEU A 186 11.20 -8.49 17.33
CA LEU A 186 10.43 -9.46 16.54
C LEU A 186 11.35 -10.29 15.62
N LEU A 187 12.34 -9.68 14.98
CA LEU A 187 13.33 -10.40 14.16
C LEU A 187 14.16 -11.39 15.00
N ALA A 188 14.60 -10.98 16.18
CA ALA A 188 15.27 -11.88 17.12
C ALA A 188 14.34 -12.99 17.62
N GLY A 189 13.08 -12.65 17.87
CA GLY A 189 12.01 -13.57 18.31
C GLY A 189 11.75 -14.73 17.37
N LEU A 190 12.03 -14.61 16.06
CA LEU A 190 11.92 -15.71 15.09
C LEU A 190 12.82 -16.90 15.46
N PHE A 191 13.95 -16.66 16.11
CA PHE A 191 14.93 -17.67 16.47
C PHE A 191 14.71 -18.26 17.87
N CYS A 192 13.77 -17.71 18.64
CA CYS A 192 13.48 -18.21 19.98
C CYS A 192 12.63 -19.48 19.94
N GLN A 193 12.74 -20.30 21.01
CA GLN A 193 11.76 -21.37 21.25
C GLN A 193 10.67 -20.83 22.17
N GLY A 194 9.47 -20.58 21.61
CA GLY A 194 8.33 -20.07 22.38
C GLY A 194 7.81 -18.71 21.91
N ARG A 195 7.15 -17.99 22.81
CA ARG A 195 6.36 -16.80 22.53
C ARG A 195 7.10 -15.52 22.93
N THR A 196 7.44 -14.68 21.96
CA THR A 196 7.91 -13.31 22.17
C THR A 196 6.74 -12.35 22.09
N VAL A 197 6.63 -11.42 23.04
CA VAL A 197 5.57 -10.40 23.08
C VAL A 197 6.21 -9.02 23.14
N VAL A 198 5.77 -8.12 22.29
CA VAL A 198 6.12 -6.69 22.37
C VAL A 198 4.84 -5.89 22.62
N THR A 199 4.79 -5.19 23.77
CA THR A 199 3.70 -4.27 24.09
C THR A 199 4.07 -2.88 23.64
N GLU A 200 3.26 -2.27 22.75
CA GLU A 200 3.43 -0.88 22.31
C GLU A 200 2.26 0.00 22.77
N PRO A 201 2.43 0.78 23.84
CA PRO A 201 1.37 1.63 24.38
C PRO A 201 0.90 2.73 23.40
N VAL A 202 1.76 3.10 22.49
CA VAL A 202 1.45 3.99 21.37
C VAL A 202 1.82 3.26 20.08
N ALA A 203 0.85 3.08 19.20
CA ALA A 203 1.02 2.36 17.96
C ALA A 203 2.12 2.99 17.09
N THR A 204 3.04 2.16 16.61
CA THR A 204 4.11 2.54 15.69
C THR A 204 3.92 1.86 14.33
N ARG A 205 4.80 2.17 13.38
CA ARG A 205 4.79 1.56 12.04
C ARG A 205 4.83 0.03 12.14
N ASP A 206 3.95 -0.64 11.40
CA ASP A 206 3.73 -2.10 11.46
C ASP A 206 4.30 -2.86 10.23
N HIS A 207 5.28 -2.27 9.53
CA HIS A 207 5.91 -2.88 8.36
C HIS A 207 6.46 -4.29 8.62
N THR A 208 7.05 -4.54 9.80
CA THR A 208 7.61 -5.87 10.12
C THR A 208 6.51 -6.90 10.24
N GLU A 209 5.43 -6.58 10.93
CA GLU A 209 4.27 -7.44 11.12
C GLU A 209 3.63 -7.77 9.77
N ARG A 210 3.33 -6.75 8.96
CA ARG A 210 2.76 -6.93 7.60
C ARG A 210 3.65 -7.74 6.69
N MET A 211 4.96 -7.49 6.72
CA MET A 211 5.89 -8.24 5.90
C MET A 211 6.08 -9.67 6.40
N PHE A 212 6.04 -9.90 7.71
CA PHE A 212 6.00 -11.25 8.26
C PHE A 212 4.80 -12.02 7.72
N GLU A 213 3.59 -11.44 7.81
CA GLU A 213 2.39 -12.04 7.22
C GLU A 213 2.53 -12.28 5.71
N ALA A 214 3.08 -11.27 4.98
CA ALA A 214 3.34 -11.40 3.55
C ALA A 214 4.28 -12.58 3.23
N PHE A 215 5.27 -12.87 4.07
CA PHE A 215 6.21 -13.97 3.91
C PHE A 215 5.79 -15.26 4.65
N GLY A 216 4.53 -15.35 5.09
CA GLY A 216 3.96 -16.55 5.67
C GLY A 216 4.28 -16.78 7.15
N ILE A 217 4.80 -15.77 7.86
CA ILE A 217 5.01 -15.80 9.31
C ILE A 217 3.78 -15.27 10.01
N ALA A 218 3.20 -16.08 10.91
CA ALA A 218 2.04 -15.67 11.69
C ALA A 218 2.43 -14.73 12.83
N VAL A 219 1.87 -13.54 12.82
CA VAL A 219 1.95 -12.55 13.90
C VAL A 219 0.54 -12.23 14.36
N ARG A 220 0.30 -12.25 15.66
CA ARG A 220 -1.01 -11.89 16.24
C ARG A 220 -0.90 -10.57 16.98
N ARG A 221 -1.89 -9.71 16.78
CA ARG A 221 -2.09 -8.53 17.62
C ARG A 221 -3.24 -8.78 18.61
N ASP A 222 -3.02 -8.43 19.89
CA ASP A 222 -4.00 -8.54 20.96
C ASP A 222 -3.93 -7.25 21.81
N GLY A 223 -4.81 -6.31 21.53
CA GLY A 223 -4.72 -4.96 22.07
C GLY A 223 -3.40 -4.28 21.69
N ASP A 224 -2.61 -3.91 22.70
CA ASP A 224 -1.30 -3.30 22.54
C ASP A 224 -0.16 -4.34 22.34
N ASP A 225 -0.46 -5.62 22.49
CA ASP A 225 0.51 -6.70 22.41
C ASP A 225 0.65 -7.22 20.97
N ILE A 226 1.89 -7.27 20.49
CA ILE A 226 2.27 -7.96 19.26
C ILE A 226 2.94 -9.27 19.66
N ILE A 227 2.36 -10.38 19.25
CA ILE A 227 2.70 -11.72 19.67
C ILE A 227 3.28 -12.50 18.49
N LEU A 228 4.50 -12.98 18.66
CA LEU A 228 5.20 -13.81 17.70
C LEU A 228 5.60 -15.15 18.36
N HIS A 229 5.26 -16.26 17.72
CA HIS A 229 5.82 -17.56 18.06
C HIS A 229 7.07 -17.80 17.24
N GLY A 230 8.17 -18.08 17.89
CA GLY A 230 9.44 -18.34 17.22
C GLY A 230 9.50 -19.71 16.56
N GLY A 231 10.60 -20.00 15.85
CA GLY A 231 10.78 -21.22 15.07
C GLY A 231 10.07 -21.21 13.70
N GLN A 232 9.34 -20.16 13.35
CA GLN A 232 8.75 -19.98 12.02
C GLN A 232 9.83 -19.57 11.01
N ARG A 233 9.68 -20.02 9.77
CA ARG A 233 10.54 -19.61 8.65
C ARG A 233 9.74 -18.87 7.59
N PRO A 234 10.28 -17.78 7.03
CA PRO A 234 9.66 -17.10 5.90
C PRO A 234 9.61 -18.01 4.68
N VAL A 235 8.60 -17.81 3.84
CA VAL A 235 8.46 -18.49 2.55
C VAL A 235 8.98 -17.56 1.45
N ALA A 236 9.90 -18.05 0.63
CA ALA A 236 10.43 -17.29 -0.50
C ALA A 236 9.32 -16.96 -1.53
N ARG A 237 9.34 -15.73 -2.03
CA ARG A 237 8.29 -15.26 -2.94
C ARG A 237 8.71 -14.08 -3.81
N ALA A 238 7.93 -13.79 -4.84
CA ALA A 238 7.95 -12.50 -5.50
C ALA A 238 7.27 -11.44 -4.59
N PHE A 239 7.92 -10.30 -4.46
CA PHE A 239 7.46 -9.18 -3.62
C PHE A 239 7.72 -7.86 -4.34
N THR A 240 6.76 -6.95 -4.33
CA THR A 240 6.93 -5.60 -4.88
C THR A 240 6.92 -4.58 -3.76
N VAL A 241 7.96 -3.78 -3.67
CA VAL A 241 8.07 -2.65 -2.76
C VAL A 241 7.24 -1.50 -3.31
N PRO A 242 6.22 -1.00 -2.61
CA PRO A 242 5.46 0.16 -3.04
C PRO A 242 6.29 1.44 -2.91
N GLY A 243 5.87 2.50 -3.60
CA GLY A 243 6.45 3.83 -3.47
C GLY A 243 6.35 4.36 -2.03
N ASP A 244 7.38 5.06 -1.58
CA ASP A 244 7.45 5.61 -0.21
C ASP A 244 6.55 6.83 -0.04
N ILE A 245 5.57 6.75 0.85
CA ILE A 245 4.69 7.88 1.20
C ILE A 245 5.49 9.08 1.76
N SER A 246 6.61 8.85 2.47
CA SER A 246 7.49 9.91 2.94
C SER A 246 8.18 10.65 1.79
N SER A 247 8.55 9.93 0.72
CA SER A 247 9.06 10.54 -0.51
C SER A 247 7.96 11.27 -1.27
N ALA A 248 6.75 10.72 -1.30
CA ALA A 248 5.58 11.37 -1.89
C ALA A 248 5.21 12.67 -1.15
N ALA A 249 5.44 12.74 0.16
CA ALA A 249 5.06 13.86 1.03
C ALA A 249 5.51 15.22 0.50
N PHE A 250 6.70 15.29 -0.10
CA PHE A 250 7.25 16.53 -0.66
C PHE A 250 6.38 17.06 -1.80
N TRP A 251 6.00 16.17 -2.72
CA TRP A 251 5.15 16.50 -3.87
C TRP A 251 3.69 16.73 -3.47
N LEU A 252 3.20 15.99 -2.45
CA LEU A 252 1.87 16.22 -1.89
C LEU A 252 1.73 17.64 -1.34
N VAL A 253 2.73 18.13 -0.60
CA VAL A 253 2.75 19.52 -0.07
C VAL A 253 2.89 20.51 -1.21
N ALA A 254 3.80 20.28 -2.17
CA ALA A 254 3.96 21.15 -3.34
C ALA A 254 2.65 21.33 -4.10
N ALA A 255 1.89 20.26 -4.33
CA ALA A 255 0.61 20.34 -5.01
C ALA A 255 -0.49 20.93 -4.12
N ALA A 256 -0.61 20.49 -2.86
CA ALA A 256 -1.69 20.89 -1.95
C ALA A 256 -1.68 22.39 -1.64
N ALA A 257 -0.48 22.99 -1.51
CA ALA A 257 -0.33 24.41 -1.17
C ALA A 257 -0.48 25.37 -2.37
N GLN A 258 -0.58 24.85 -3.61
CA GLN A 258 -0.60 25.68 -4.81
C GLN A 258 -1.97 25.58 -5.52
N PRO A 259 -2.85 26.60 -5.42
CA PRO A 259 -4.14 26.60 -6.11
C PRO A 259 -4.01 26.33 -7.62
N GLY A 260 -4.91 25.51 -8.17
CA GLY A 260 -4.90 25.10 -9.57
C GLY A 260 -4.00 23.91 -9.89
N SER A 261 -3.29 23.35 -8.92
CA SER A 261 -2.53 22.12 -9.09
C SER A 261 -3.43 20.87 -9.01
N GLU A 262 -3.08 19.83 -9.80
CA GLU A 262 -3.59 18.47 -9.66
C GLU A 262 -2.42 17.49 -9.82
N LEU A 263 -2.11 16.74 -8.78
CA LEU A 263 -1.03 15.76 -8.74
C LEU A 263 -1.59 14.36 -8.53
N HIS A 264 -1.17 13.41 -9.37
CA HIS A 264 -1.43 11.99 -9.20
C HIS A 264 -0.16 11.28 -8.73
N VAL A 265 -0.15 10.76 -7.51
CA VAL A 265 0.94 9.90 -7.02
C VAL A 265 0.54 8.46 -7.23
N LEU A 266 1.33 7.74 -8.04
CA LEU A 266 1.02 6.37 -8.47
C LEU A 266 1.81 5.35 -7.65
N ASN A 267 1.24 4.14 -7.48
CA ASN A 267 1.90 2.99 -6.85
C ASN A 267 2.53 3.31 -5.48
N VAL A 268 1.85 4.08 -4.65
CA VAL A 268 2.34 4.51 -3.33
C VAL A 268 1.80 3.61 -2.21
N GLY A 269 2.63 3.35 -1.20
CA GLY A 269 2.23 2.64 0.01
C GLY A 269 1.23 3.46 0.83
N LEU A 270 0.06 2.86 1.11
CA LEU A 270 -1.04 3.49 1.84
C LEU A 270 -1.26 2.83 3.21
N ASN A 271 -0.18 2.42 3.85
CA ASN A 271 -0.23 1.85 5.19
C ASN A 271 -0.80 2.89 6.19
N PRO A 272 -1.88 2.59 6.92
CA PRO A 272 -2.51 3.52 7.86
C PRO A 272 -1.58 4.04 8.96
N THR A 273 -0.50 3.31 9.29
CA THR A 273 0.52 3.74 10.25
C THR A 273 1.56 4.69 9.64
N ARG A 274 1.44 5.00 8.33
CA ARG A 274 2.33 5.88 7.57
C ARG A 274 1.59 7.07 6.94
N THR A 275 0.28 6.96 6.73
CA THR A 275 -0.52 7.98 6.04
C THR A 275 -0.96 9.13 6.94
N GLY A 276 -0.30 9.34 8.06
CA GLY A 276 -0.58 10.46 8.97
C GLY A 276 -0.54 11.82 8.27
N ILE A 277 0.40 12.03 7.34
CA ILE A 277 0.49 13.27 6.55
C ILE A 277 -0.78 13.57 5.77
N LEU A 278 -1.48 12.57 5.24
CA LEU A 278 -2.73 12.77 4.49
C LEU A 278 -3.80 13.34 5.40
N LYS A 279 -3.89 12.85 6.64
CA LYS A 279 -4.82 13.35 7.66
C LYS A 279 -4.50 14.80 8.04
N VAL A 280 -3.22 15.14 8.23
CA VAL A 280 -2.79 16.49 8.54
C VAL A 280 -3.12 17.44 7.40
N LEU A 281 -2.72 17.13 6.16
CA LEU A 281 -3.00 17.96 4.99
C LEU A 281 -4.51 18.13 4.74
N THR A 282 -5.32 17.07 4.92
CA THR A 282 -6.78 17.16 4.81
C THR A 282 -7.36 18.09 5.89
N ARG A 283 -6.87 18.01 7.13
CA ARG A 283 -7.24 18.90 8.22
C ARG A 283 -6.83 20.36 7.94
N MET A 284 -5.73 20.56 7.21
CA MET A 284 -5.31 21.85 6.70
C MET A 284 -6.14 22.34 5.49
N GLY A 285 -7.07 21.54 4.97
CA GLY A 285 -7.96 21.90 3.86
C GLY A 285 -7.54 21.40 2.49
N ALA A 286 -6.48 20.59 2.39
CA ALA A 286 -6.10 19.96 1.11
C ALA A 286 -7.16 18.96 0.65
N GLN A 287 -7.43 18.93 -0.66
CA GLN A 287 -8.32 17.97 -1.29
C GLN A 287 -7.50 16.75 -1.73
N ILE A 288 -7.58 15.67 -0.94
CA ILE A 288 -6.83 14.44 -1.19
C ILE A 288 -7.80 13.28 -1.34
N GLN A 289 -7.69 12.55 -2.45
CA GLN A 289 -8.41 11.31 -2.69
C GLN A 289 -7.44 10.14 -2.62
N GLU A 290 -7.71 9.20 -1.72
CA GLU A 290 -6.99 7.93 -1.61
C GLU A 290 -7.72 6.84 -2.39
N ILE A 291 -7.01 6.16 -3.29
CA ILE A 291 -7.54 5.03 -4.07
C ILE A 291 -6.65 3.83 -3.80
N ILE A 292 -7.12 2.92 -2.95
CA ILE A 292 -6.39 1.70 -2.62
C ILE A 292 -6.64 0.68 -3.74
N GLU A 293 -5.57 0.25 -4.41
CA GLU A 293 -5.63 -0.67 -5.56
C GLU A 293 -5.36 -2.12 -5.14
N THR A 294 -4.50 -2.35 -4.16
CA THR A 294 -4.23 -3.68 -3.62
C THR A 294 -4.47 -3.73 -2.12
N LYS A 295 -5.25 -4.73 -1.68
CA LYS A 295 -5.42 -5.12 -0.28
C LYS A 295 -5.13 -6.61 -0.19
N GLY A 296 -4.18 -6.98 0.67
CA GLY A 296 -3.82 -8.37 0.88
C GLY A 296 -2.93 -8.49 2.11
N PRO A 297 -2.41 -9.69 2.42
CA PRO A 297 -1.33 -9.80 3.39
C PRO A 297 -0.16 -8.96 2.89
N GLY A 298 0.34 -8.06 3.74
CA GLY A 298 1.38 -7.11 3.41
C GLY A 298 0.90 -5.67 3.36
N GLU A 299 1.58 -4.85 2.58
CA GLU A 299 1.34 -3.40 2.52
C GLU A 299 0.19 -3.06 1.57
N PRO A 300 -0.75 -2.23 1.97
CA PRO A 300 -1.75 -1.68 1.05
C PRO A 300 -1.07 -0.70 0.08
N VAL A 301 -1.37 -0.83 -1.20
CA VAL A 301 -0.80 -0.01 -2.28
C VAL A 301 -1.92 0.62 -3.08
N GLY A 302 -1.67 1.82 -3.58
CA GLY A 302 -2.65 2.53 -4.40
C GLY A 302 -2.12 3.81 -4.99
N ARG A 303 -3.02 4.74 -5.23
CA ARG A 303 -2.70 6.07 -5.76
C ARG A 303 -3.40 7.18 -4.96
N LEU A 304 -2.77 8.35 -4.99
CA LEU A 304 -3.31 9.57 -4.41
C LEU A 304 -3.58 10.58 -5.51
N ILE A 305 -4.69 11.30 -5.40
CA ILE A 305 -4.99 12.46 -6.22
C ILE A 305 -5.08 13.66 -5.29
N VAL A 306 -4.22 14.65 -5.49
CA VAL A 306 -4.15 15.86 -4.67
C VAL A 306 -4.49 17.07 -5.53
N ARG A 307 -5.48 17.85 -5.11
CA ARG A 307 -5.84 19.12 -5.72
C ARG A 307 -5.43 20.28 -4.83
N GLY A 308 -4.74 21.23 -5.42
CA GLY A 308 -4.20 22.39 -4.74
C GLY A 308 -5.29 23.40 -4.33
N GLY A 309 -5.07 24.01 -3.17
CA GLY A 309 -5.99 24.98 -2.58
C GLY A 309 -5.32 25.90 -1.58
N ARG A 310 -6.12 26.64 -0.85
CA ARG A 310 -5.63 27.46 0.28
C ARG A 310 -5.59 26.59 1.54
N LEU A 311 -4.41 26.45 2.10
CA LEU A 311 -4.23 25.73 3.35
C LEU A 311 -4.56 26.62 4.56
N ARG A 312 -4.97 26.00 5.65
CA ARG A 312 -5.25 26.63 6.94
C ARG A 312 -4.37 26.01 8.02
N ALA A 313 -4.01 26.82 8.97
CA ALA A 313 -3.22 26.40 10.10
C ALA A 313 -3.91 25.30 10.92
N THR A 314 -3.09 24.48 11.60
CA THR A 314 -3.57 23.39 12.44
C THR A 314 -2.62 23.13 13.60
N THR A 315 -3.02 22.29 14.56
CA THR A 315 -2.11 21.76 15.58
C THR A 315 -1.74 20.33 15.21
N ILE A 316 -0.43 20.00 15.30
CA ILE A 316 0.13 18.68 15.07
C ILE A 316 0.82 18.26 16.38
N GLY A 317 0.35 17.19 17.03
CA GLY A 317 0.89 16.81 18.34
C GLY A 317 0.28 15.52 18.90
N GLY A 318 0.75 15.10 20.08
CA GLY A 318 0.22 13.94 20.78
C GLY A 318 0.44 12.62 20.03
N ALA A 319 -0.56 11.77 20.03
CA ALA A 319 -0.51 10.42 19.50
C ALA A 319 -0.29 10.33 17.97
N GLU A 320 -0.45 11.44 17.23
CA GLU A 320 -0.20 11.43 15.78
C GLU A 320 1.28 11.58 15.41
N ILE A 321 2.12 12.11 16.33
CA ILE A 321 3.55 12.37 16.07
C ILE A 321 4.30 11.12 15.55
N PRO A 322 4.19 9.93 16.11
CA PRO A 322 4.88 8.76 15.58
C PRO A 322 4.54 8.45 14.10
N ASN A 323 3.34 8.81 13.65
CA ASN A 323 2.86 8.56 12.28
C ASN A 323 3.23 9.66 11.28
N VAL A 324 3.75 10.81 11.74
CA VAL A 324 4.13 11.97 10.90
C VAL A 324 5.52 12.50 11.18
N ILE A 325 6.26 11.90 12.11
CA ILE A 325 7.52 12.47 12.63
C ILE A 325 8.55 12.71 11.52
N ASP A 326 8.58 11.85 10.52
CA ASP A 326 9.50 11.99 9.39
C ASP A 326 9.01 12.99 8.34
N GLU A 327 7.73 13.34 8.34
CA GLU A 327 7.11 14.31 7.45
C GLU A 327 7.01 15.72 8.07
N LEU A 328 7.34 15.89 9.37
CA LEU A 328 7.28 17.20 10.02
C LEU A 328 8.12 18.29 9.33
N PRO A 329 9.32 18.03 8.76
CA PRO A 329 10.05 19.04 8.01
C PRO A 329 9.27 19.62 6.82
N ILE A 330 8.61 18.77 6.03
CA ILE A 330 7.81 19.23 4.89
C ILE A 330 6.46 19.80 5.32
N LEU A 331 5.87 19.30 6.42
CA LEU A 331 4.67 19.89 7.01
C LEU A 331 4.92 21.28 7.57
N ALA A 332 6.13 21.60 8.02
CA ALA A 332 6.52 22.96 8.39
C ALA A 332 6.52 23.92 7.19
N VAL A 333 6.88 23.44 6.00
CA VAL A 333 6.72 24.22 4.75
C VAL A 333 5.24 24.45 4.44
N ALA A 334 4.39 23.39 4.55
CA ALA A 334 2.95 23.55 4.39
C ALA A 334 2.37 24.58 5.39
N ALA A 335 2.86 24.56 6.63
CA ALA A 335 2.48 25.51 7.68
C ALA A 335 2.84 26.96 7.32
N ALA A 336 4.03 27.19 6.76
CA ALA A 336 4.47 28.52 6.31
C ALA A 336 3.57 29.08 5.18
N LEU A 337 2.91 28.21 4.42
CA LEU A 337 2.00 28.56 3.31
C LEU A 337 0.52 28.58 3.73
N ALA A 338 0.20 28.16 4.95
CA ALA A 338 -1.15 28.06 5.47
C ALA A 338 -1.61 29.35 6.18
N GLU A 339 -2.89 29.68 6.11
CA GLU A 339 -3.47 30.84 6.80
C GLU A 339 -3.59 30.58 8.30
N GLY A 340 -2.94 31.42 9.12
CA GLY A 340 -2.92 31.37 10.59
C GLY A 340 -1.63 30.79 11.17
N THR A 341 -1.63 30.47 12.48
CA THR A 341 -0.47 29.90 13.18
C THR A 341 -0.60 28.40 13.33
N THR A 342 0.30 27.64 12.69
CA THR A 342 0.39 26.18 12.90
C THR A 342 1.31 25.88 14.08
N VAL A 343 0.88 24.97 14.95
CA VAL A 343 1.63 24.52 16.13
C VAL A 343 2.06 23.06 15.96
N ILE A 344 3.36 22.81 16.00
CA ILE A 344 3.95 21.48 16.09
C ILE A 344 4.49 21.32 17.52
N ARG A 345 4.10 20.23 18.21
CA ARG A 345 4.51 19.93 19.58
C ARG A 345 4.68 18.43 19.81
N ASP A 346 5.20 18.03 20.96
CA ASP A 346 5.43 16.61 21.34
C ASP A 346 6.41 15.89 20.38
N ALA A 347 7.25 16.63 19.68
CA ALA A 347 8.13 16.14 18.63
C ALA A 347 9.62 16.21 19.01
N ALA A 348 9.97 16.17 20.31
CA ALA A 348 11.35 16.28 20.81
C ALA A 348 12.32 15.29 20.15
N GLU A 349 11.84 14.13 19.68
CA GLU A 349 12.68 13.15 18.97
C GLU A 349 13.27 13.68 17.65
N LEU A 350 12.74 14.73 17.08
CA LEU A 350 13.34 15.41 15.91
C LEU A 350 14.73 15.99 16.19
N ARG A 351 15.03 16.30 17.46
CA ARG A 351 16.34 16.89 17.83
C ARG A 351 17.49 15.88 17.81
N VAL A 352 17.17 14.59 17.83
CA VAL A 352 18.16 13.49 17.85
C VAL A 352 18.11 12.61 16.60
N LYS A 353 17.57 13.14 15.50
CA LYS A 353 17.60 12.49 14.18
C LYS A 353 18.97 12.67 13.50
N GLU A 354 19.03 12.70 12.18
CA GLU A 354 20.24 12.93 11.39
C GLU A 354 20.88 14.29 11.75
N THR A 355 20.06 15.27 12.03
CA THR A 355 20.39 16.57 12.62
C THR A 355 19.31 17.00 13.61
N ASP A 356 19.48 18.10 14.32
CA ASP A 356 18.38 18.77 15.02
C ASP A 356 17.42 19.36 13.98
N ARG A 357 16.41 18.56 13.58
CA ARG A 357 15.45 18.95 12.54
C ARG A 357 14.60 20.14 12.93
N ILE A 358 14.34 20.36 14.23
CA ILE A 358 13.57 21.51 14.70
C ILE A 358 14.36 22.78 14.42
N ALA A 359 15.61 22.85 14.87
CA ALA A 359 16.47 24.00 14.65
C ALA A 359 16.76 24.23 13.17
N ALA A 360 17.05 23.18 12.41
CA ALA A 360 17.36 23.26 10.99
C ALA A 360 16.18 23.80 10.15
N VAL A 361 14.97 23.29 10.34
CA VAL A 361 13.77 23.77 9.64
C VAL A 361 13.43 25.18 10.04
N ALA A 362 13.44 25.49 11.34
CA ALA A 362 13.15 26.83 11.84
C ALA A 362 14.15 27.85 11.28
N GLY A 363 15.44 27.53 11.25
CA GLY A 363 16.48 28.37 10.67
C GLY A 363 16.28 28.63 9.19
N ASN A 364 16.03 27.58 8.41
CA ASN A 364 15.82 27.70 6.97
C ASN A 364 14.56 28.51 6.63
N LEU A 365 13.44 28.27 7.30
CA LEU A 365 12.21 29.02 7.08
C LEU A 365 12.35 30.49 7.48
N ARG A 366 13.03 30.79 8.59
CA ARG A 366 13.35 32.18 8.97
C ARG A 366 14.21 32.89 7.91
N ALA A 367 15.21 32.21 7.36
CA ALA A 367 16.03 32.74 6.27
C ALA A 367 15.22 33.07 5.00
N MET A 368 14.07 32.40 4.81
CA MET A 368 13.12 32.63 3.72
C MET A 368 12.01 33.64 4.07
N GLY A 369 12.07 34.30 5.23
CA GLY A 369 11.12 35.35 5.65
C GLY A 369 9.91 34.84 6.46
N VAL A 370 9.92 33.61 6.92
CA VAL A 370 8.82 33.04 7.73
C VAL A 370 9.04 33.37 9.21
N THR A 371 7.99 33.80 9.91
CA THR A 371 7.99 33.90 11.37
C THR A 371 7.85 32.54 12.01
N VAL A 372 8.94 32.06 12.63
CA VAL A 372 8.97 30.74 13.31
C VAL A 372 9.42 30.94 14.76
N ARG A 373 8.63 30.47 15.70
CA ARG A 373 8.96 30.41 17.13
C ARG A 373 9.32 28.97 17.49
N GLU A 374 10.60 28.73 17.72
CA GLU A 374 11.12 27.43 18.11
C GLU A 374 10.77 27.14 19.57
N ARG A 375 10.41 25.87 19.86
CA ARG A 375 10.14 25.31 21.17
C ARG A 375 11.05 24.12 21.45
N GLU A 376 11.14 23.67 22.67
CA GLU A 376 11.98 22.53 23.05
C GLU A 376 11.57 21.27 22.28
N ASP A 377 10.28 21.03 22.14
CA ASP A 377 9.67 19.83 21.53
C ASP A 377 8.94 20.11 20.21
N GLY A 378 9.19 21.26 19.56
CA GLY A 378 8.49 21.62 18.33
C GLY A 378 8.69 23.06 17.89
N MET A 379 7.68 23.63 17.23
CA MET A 379 7.70 25.00 16.73
C MET A 379 6.31 25.55 16.43
N GLU A 380 6.19 26.88 16.44
CA GLU A 380 5.04 27.62 15.90
C GLU A 380 5.44 28.34 14.63
N ILE A 381 4.59 28.28 13.62
CA ILE A 381 4.85 28.82 12.29
C ILE A 381 3.67 29.67 11.87
N ASP A 382 3.91 30.94 11.61
CA ASP A 382 2.91 31.90 11.13
C ASP A 382 2.87 31.93 9.60
N GLY A 383 1.69 31.79 9.02
CA GLY A 383 1.46 31.90 7.58
C GLY A 383 0.09 32.56 7.24
N PRO A 384 -0.18 32.80 5.96
CA PRO A 384 0.68 32.53 4.82
C PRO A 384 1.83 33.55 4.73
N ALA A 385 3.06 33.03 4.67
CA ALA A 385 4.25 33.85 4.50
C ALA A 385 4.54 34.09 3.01
N ARG A 386 5.05 35.30 2.70
CA ARG A 386 5.61 35.58 1.38
C ARG A 386 7.07 35.14 1.38
N LEU A 387 7.32 33.94 0.87
CA LEU A 387 8.65 33.35 0.82
C LEU A 387 9.53 34.11 -0.19
N HIS A 388 10.79 34.32 0.17
CA HIS A 388 11.82 34.85 -0.72
C HIS A 388 13.09 34.02 -0.67
N ALA A 389 13.87 34.07 -1.74
CA ALA A 389 15.17 33.42 -1.78
C ALA A 389 16.08 34.03 -0.68
N PRO A 390 16.74 33.20 0.13
CA PRO A 390 17.64 33.68 1.16
C PRO A 390 18.93 34.25 0.57
N ALA A 391 19.61 35.12 1.31
CA ALA A 391 20.87 35.73 0.86
C ALA A 391 22.04 34.71 0.71
N HIS A 392 21.96 33.59 1.40
CA HIS A 392 22.93 32.50 1.35
C HIS A 392 22.24 31.17 1.04
N PRO A 393 22.94 30.19 0.46
CA PRO A 393 22.39 28.86 0.25
C PRO A 393 21.82 28.26 1.54
N LEU A 394 20.65 27.58 1.45
CA LEU A 394 20.06 26.89 2.57
C LEU A 394 20.94 25.69 2.96
N PRO A 395 21.37 25.59 4.21
CA PRO A 395 22.16 24.46 4.69
C PRO A 395 21.24 23.23 4.89
N THR A 396 21.75 22.06 4.51
CA THR A 396 21.06 20.78 4.72
C THR A 396 21.46 20.07 6.01
N PHE A 397 22.61 20.42 6.57
CA PHE A 397 23.21 19.75 7.73
C PHE A 397 23.41 18.23 7.50
N GLY A 398 23.54 17.80 6.23
CA GLY A 398 23.64 16.40 5.86
C GLY A 398 22.32 15.62 5.98
N ASP A 399 21.18 16.30 6.15
CA ASP A 399 19.86 15.68 6.29
C ASP A 399 19.04 15.84 5.02
N HIS A 400 18.73 14.68 4.39
CA HIS A 400 17.96 14.61 3.15
C HIS A 400 16.58 15.27 3.24
N ARG A 401 15.91 15.20 4.41
CA ARG A 401 14.57 15.79 4.60
C ARG A 401 14.63 17.31 4.69
N ILE A 402 15.67 17.84 5.30
CA ILE A 402 15.93 19.29 5.33
C ILE A 402 16.23 19.78 3.91
N ALA A 403 17.08 19.05 3.16
CA ALA A 403 17.39 19.38 1.77
C ALA A 403 16.14 19.45 0.89
N MET A 404 15.33 18.38 0.91
CA MET A 404 14.11 18.29 0.10
C MET A 404 13.05 19.30 0.54
N ALA A 405 12.87 19.54 1.85
CA ALA A 405 11.94 20.55 2.36
C ALA A 405 12.33 21.96 1.91
N GLY A 406 13.63 22.30 1.97
CA GLY A 406 14.15 23.57 1.46
C GLY A 406 13.93 23.74 -0.04
N ALA A 407 14.13 22.67 -0.82
CA ALA A 407 13.87 22.69 -2.25
C ALA A 407 12.37 22.90 -2.57
N ILE A 408 11.46 22.23 -1.85
CA ILE A 408 10.01 22.45 -2.04
C ILE A 408 9.61 23.86 -1.61
N ALA A 409 10.15 24.39 -0.51
CA ALA A 409 9.91 25.79 -0.12
C ALA A 409 10.35 26.77 -1.21
N GLY A 410 11.46 26.49 -1.90
CA GLY A 410 11.95 27.27 -3.04
C GLY A 410 10.97 27.35 -4.21
N LEU A 411 10.09 26.37 -4.41
CA LEU A 411 9.04 26.42 -5.46
C LEU A 411 8.01 27.52 -5.22
N PHE A 412 7.95 28.08 -4.00
CA PHE A 412 7.02 29.13 -3.60
C PHE A 412 7.72 30.46 -3.32
N ALA A 413 9.05 30.49 -3.40
CA ALA A 413 9.85 31.67 -3.05
C ALA A 413 10.04 32.62 -4.25
N GLU A 414 10.05 33.92 -4.00
CA GLU A 414 10.50 34.90 -4.98
C GLU A 414 12.02 34.86 -5.12
N GLY A 415 12.52 34.82 -6.35
CA GLY A 415 13.95 34.68 -6.67
C GLY A 415 14.39 33.23 -6.88
N GLU A 416 15.70 33.00 -6.86
CA GLU A 416 16.30 31.67 -7.00
C GLU A 416 16.84 31.18 -5.65
N THR A 417 16.20 30.17 -5.08
CA THR A 417 16.64 29.53 -3.85
C THR A 417 17.72 28.48 -4.16
N VAL A 418 18.86 28.56 -3.50
CA VAL A 418 19.93 27.58 -3.59
C VAL A 418 19.92 26.74 -2.32
N VAL A 419 19.91 25.41 -2.46
CA VAL A 419 20.07 24.44 -1.37
C VAL A 419 21.41 23.75 -1.55
N ALA A 420 22.30 23.86 -0.58
CA ALA A 420 23.67 23.34 -0.65
C ALA A 420 23.76 21.88 -0.13
N ASP A 421 24.83 21.19 -0.48
CA ASP A 421 25.20 19.86 0.07
C ASP A 421 24.08 18.82 -0.06
N VAL A 422 23.50 18.72 -1.26
CA VAL A 422 22.30 17.91 -1.51
C VAL A 422 22.60 16.44 -1.79
N GLU A 423 23.84 16.00 -1.75
CA GLU A 423 24.25 14.59 -1.89
C GLU A 423 23.56 13.68 -0.87
N CYS A 424 23.26 14.21 0.31
CA CYS A 424 22.52 13.47 1.35
C CYS A 424 21.13 13.00 0.91
N VAL A 425 20.54 13.58 -0.13
CA VAL A 425 19.22 13.19 -0.65
C VAL A 425 19.23 11.77 -1.20
N ASP A 426 20.34 11.31 -1.73
CA ASP A 426 20.52 9.97 -2.28
C ASP A 426 20.41 8.84 -1.24
N THR A 427 20.47 9.17 0.05
CA THR A 427 20.24 8.20 1.14
C THR A 427 18.79 7.73 1.23
N SER A 428 17.84 8.46 0.60
CA SER A 428 16.40 8.10 0.66
C SER A 428 15.63 8.36 -0.63
N TYR A 429 16.08 9.29 -1.48
CA TYR A 429 15.39 9.65 -2.73
C TYR A 429 16.38 9.87 -3.87
N PRO A 430 17.05 8.83 -4.37
CA PRO A 430 17.84 8.94 -5.59
C PRO A 430 16.98 9.48 -6.74
N GLY A 431 17.47 10.52 -7.43
CA GLY A 431 16.75 11.14 -8.56
C GLY A 431 15.77 12.26 -8.20
N PHE A 432 15.67 12.69 -6.93
CA PHE A 432 14.83 13.83 -6.52
C PHE A 432 15.11 15.10 -7.34
N GLY A 433 16.38 15.42 -7.60
CA GLY A 433 16.74 16.58 -8.41
C GLY A 433 16.19 16.54 -9.84
N ARG A 434 16.12 15.36 -10.47
CA ARG A 434 15.49 15.19 -11.79
C ARG A 434 14.00 15.48 -11.75
N GLU A 435 13.30 14.94 -10.75
CA GLU A 435 11.87 15.22 -10.56
C GLU A 435 11.64 16.71 -10.24
N LEU A 436 12.48 17.32 -9.40
CA LEU A 436 12.41 18.75 -9.08
C LEU A 436 12.56 19.61 -10.35
N ALA A 437 13.54 19.31 -11.20
CA ALA A 437 13.73 19.99 -12.47
C ALA A 437 12.52 19.81 -13.42
N ARG A 438 11.93 18.62 -13.43
CA ARG A 438 10.70 18.35 -14.17
C ARG A 438 9.53 19.19 -13.67
N PHE A 439 9.33 19.32 -12.36
CA PHE A 439 8.30 20.17 -11.79
C PHE A 439 8.50 21.66 -12.08
N GLN A 440 9.75 22.12 -12.18
CA GLN A 440 10.06 23.51 -12.57
C GLN A 440 9.85 23.76 -14.07
N SER A 441 10.12 22.78 -14.94
CA SER A 441 10.04 22.92 -16.40
C SER A 441 8.61 22.77 -16.94
N HIS A 442 7.69 22.12 -16.22
CA HIS A 442 6.28 21.96 -16.59
C HIS A 442 5.45 23.22 -16.28
N ALA A 443 6.00 24.39 -16.63
CA ALA A 443 5.21 25.56 -16.87
C ALA A 443 4.33 25.31 -18.10
N VAL A 444 3.09 24.85 -17.86
CA VAL A 444 1.96 24.81 -18.82
C VAL A 444 2.40 24.57 -20.28
N SER A 445 2.63 23.35 -20.69
CA SER A 445 2.23 22.93 -22.02
C SER A 445 0.73 22.64 -21.93
N GLU A 446 -0.09 23.53 -22.49
CA GLU A 446 -1.44 23.16 -22.87
C GLU A 446 -1.35 21.93 -23.78
N GLY A 447 -1.90 20.84 -23.34
CA GLY A 447 -2.00 19.68 -24.18
C GLY A 447 -1.50 18.41 -23.51
N HIS A 448 -2.46 17.55 -23.25
CA HIS A 448 -2.34 16.15 -22.92
C HIS A 448 -1.72 15.83 -21.53
N LEU A 449 -2.59 15.55 -20.59
CA LEU A 449 -2.38 14.40 -19.73
C LEU A 449 -1.89 13.26 -20.65
N PRO A 450 -0.74 12.66 -20.44
CA PRO A 450 -0.35 11.53 -21.26
C PRO A 450 -1.44 10.46 -21.10
N SER A 451 -2.28 10.38 -22.12
CA SER A 451 -3.08 9.20 -22.36
C SER A 451 -2.07 8.08 -22.55
N VAL A 452 -2.23 7.06 -21.71
CA VAL A 452 -1.54 5.78 -21.84
C VAL A 452 -0.11 5.77 -21.27
N VAL A 453 -0.01 5.37 -20.04
CA VAL A 453 1.06 4.53 -19.57
C VAL A 453 1.27 3.45 -20.62
N SER A 454 2.43 3.43 -21.28
CA SER A 454 2.86 2.25 -22.03
C SER A 454 2.67 1.06 -21.09
N PRO A 455 2.00 -0.01 -21.52
CA PRO A 455 1.77 -1.14 -20.63
C PRO A 455 3.14 -1.61 -20.16
N VAL A 456 3.31 -1.69 -18.84
CA VAL A 456 4.36 -2.50 -18.25
C VAL A 456 4.31 -3.82 -18.98
N PRO A 457 5.41 -4.31 -19.58
CA PRO A 457 5.39 -5.56 -20.32
C PRO A 457 4.74 -6.61 -19.44
N ALA A 458 3.69 -7.23 -19.98
CA ALA A 458 2.96 -8.26 -19.28
C ALA A 458 3.96 -9.28 -18.73
N PRO A 459 3.84 -9.70 -17.48
CA PRO A 459 4.71 -10.73 -16.93
C PRO A 459 4.63 -11.95 -17.84
N ARG A 460 5.79 -12.45 -18.28
CA ARG A 460 5.88 -13.69 -19.06
C ARG A 460 5.16 -14.78 -18.28
N PRO A 461 4.45 -15.71 -18.95
CA PRO A 461 3.70 -16.74 -18.27
C PRO A 461 4.64 -17.57 -17.38
N GLN A 462 4.48 -17.38 -16.08
CA GLN A 462 5.19 -18.17 -15.07
C GLN A 462 4.48 -19.50 -14.91
N VAL A 463 5.25 -20.56 -14.87
CA VAL A 463 4.81 -21.91 -14.49
C VAL A 463 4.13 -21.82 -13.13
N VAL A 464 2.83 -22.10 -13.11
CA VAL A 464 2.03 -22.10 -11.89
C VAL A 464 2.44 -23.30 -11.04
N VAL A 465 3.29 -23.06 -10.05
CA VAL A 465 3.40 -23.96 -8.90
C VAL A 465 2.22 -23.60 -7.99
N LYS A 466 1.36 -24.58 -7.72
CA LYS A 466 0.24 -24.48 -6.78
C LYS A 466 0.80 -24.10 -5.41
N LEU A 467 0.56 -22.86 -4.98
CA LEU A 467 0.75 -22.40 -3.61
C LEU A 467 -0.64 -22.25 -2.98
N ASP A 468 -0.78 -22.71 -1.75
CA ASP A 468 -1.98 -22.58 -0.95
C ASP A 468 -2.41 -21.10 -0.86
N GLN A 469 -3.71 -20.87 -1.11
CA GLN A 469 -4.28 -19.53 -1.21
C GLN A 469 -4.30 -18.82 0.17
N PRO A 470 -4.07 -17.50 0.21
CA PRO A 470 -4.38 -16.70 1.40
C PRO A 470 -5.89 -16.78 1.66
N LYS A 471 -6.31 -16.68 2.91
CA LYS A 471 -7.71 -16.73 3.35
C LYS A 471 -8.53 -15.56 2.77
N THR A 472 -8.83 -15.61 1.48
CA THR A 472 -10.04 -15.02 0.93
C THR A 472 -11.16 -15.96 1.31
N GLY A 473 -12.33 -15.44 1.69
CA GLY A 473 -13.50 -16.27 1.93
C GLY A 473 -13.72 -17.21 0.75
N ILE A 474 -14.26 -18.38 1.02
CA ILE A 474 -14.58 -19.36 -0.02
C ILE A 474 -15.56 -18.73 -1.00
N VAL A 475 -15.24 -18.82 -2.29
CA VAL A 475 -16.10 -18.33 -3.36
C VAL A 475 -16.67 -19.50 -4.13
N ILE A 476 -18.00 -19.60 -4.17
CA ILE A 476 -18.72 -20.52 -5.03
C ILE A 476 -19.36 -19.67 -6.14
N SER A 477 -18.94 -19.86 -7.39
CA SER A 477 -19.54 -19.16 -8.54
C SER A 477 -20.67 -19.97 -9.15
N ILE A 478 -21.80 -19.29 -9.41
CA ILE A 478 -22.95 -19.87 -10.11
C ILE A 478 -23.25 -19.01 -11.33
N ASP A 479 -22.81 -19.47 -12.48
CA ASP A 479 -23.03 -18.83 -13.76
C ASP A 479 -24.15 -19.51 -14.53
N GLY A 480 -24.69 -18.84 -15.53
CA GLY A 480 -25.70 -19.43 -16.41
C GLY A 480 -26.60 -18.41 -17.09
N PRO A 481 -27.40 -18.85 -18.08
CA PRO A 481 -28.24 -17.97 -18.88
C PRO A 481 -29.45 -17.40 -18.10
N ALA A 482 -30.22 -16.54 -18.74
CA ALA A 482 -31.44 -15.96 -18.15
C ALA A 482 -32.48 -17.06 -17.86
N ALA A 483 -33.18 -16.96 -16.71
CA ALA A 483 -34.23 -17.87 -16.28
C ALA A 483 -33.79 -19.34 -16.09
N SER A 484 -32.49 -19.63 -15.96
CA SER A 484 -31.98 -20.98 -15.63
C SER A 484 -32.25 -21.43 -14.19
N GLY A 485 -32.73 -20.55 -13.32
CA GLY A 485 -32.96 -20.86 -11.90
C GLY A 485 -31.77 -20.58 -10.98
N LYS A 486 -30.63 -20.10 -11.51
CA LYS A 486 -29.39 -19.86 -10.75
C LYS A 486 -29.56 -19.00 -9.50
N SER A 487 -30.40 -17.93 -9.53
CA SER A 487 -30.58 -17.04 -8.37
C SER A 487 -31.26 -17.74 -7.19
N SER A 488 -32.22 -18.61 -7.47
CA SER A 488 -32.90 -19.41 -6.44
C SER A 488 -31.94 -20.47 -5.88
N VAL A 489 -31.19 -21.13 -6.76
CA VAL A 489 -30.17 -22.12 -6.39
C VAL A 489 -29.06 -21.46 -5.56
N ALA A 490 -28.53 -20.30 -5.99
CA ALA A 490 -27.46 -19.60 -5.29
C ALA A 490 -27.89 -19.16 -3.89
N ARG A 491 -29.09 -18.62 -3.75
CA ARG A 491 -29.64 -18.19 -2.45
C ARG A 491 -29.85 -19.37 -1.50
N ASP A 492 -30.41 -20.46 -1.99
CA ASP A 492 -30.68 -21.64 -1.16
C ASP A 492 -29.37 -22.32 -0.75
N LEU A 493 -28.43 -22.43 -1.68
CA LEU A 493 -27.09 -22.94 -1.40
C LEU A 493 -26.36 -22.08 -0.36
N ALA A 494 -26.37 -20.75 -0.51
CA ALA A 494 -25.75 -19.82 0.44
C ALA A 494 -26.34 -20.00 1.86
N ARG A 495 -27.67 -20.11 1.96
CA ARG A 495 -28.35 -20.35 3.23
C ARG A 495 -27.94 -21.68 3.87
N GLN A 496 -27.87 -22.76 3.11
CA GLN A 496 -27.48 -24.09 3.61
C GLN A 496 -26.02 -24.13 4.10
N LEU A 497 -25.15 -23.36 3.44
CA LEU A 497 -23.73 -23.30 3.77
C LEU A 497 -23.39 -22.23 4.84
N GLY A 498 -24.32 -21.37 5.24
CA GLY A 498 -24.04 -20.22 6.07
C GLY A 498 -23.17 -19.15 5.40
N PHE A 499 -23.21 -19.08 4.06
CA PHE A 499 -22.45 -18.16 3.23
C PHE A 499 -23.32 -16.94 2.86
N VAL A 500 -22.68 -15.85 2.43
CA VAL A 500 -23.39 -14.68 1.92
C VAL A 500 -23.79 -14.91 0.46
N HIS A 501 -25.07 -14.74 0.14
CA HIS A 501 -25.56 -14.76 -1.23
C HIS A 501 -25.31 -13.40 -1.90
N VAL A 502 -24.64 -13.37 -3.05
CA VAL A 502 -24.37 -12.14 -3.79
C VAL A 502 -24.91 -12.22 -5.22
N ASN A 503 -25.85 -11.33 -5.54
CA ASN A 503 -26.40 -11.21 -6.88
C ASN A 503 -25.67 -10.10 -7.67
N SER A 504 -24.77 -10.49 -8.57
CA SER A 504 -24.02 -9.53 -9.39
C SER A 504 -24.93 -8.69 -10.27
N GLY A 505 -26.03 -9.25 -10.77
CA GLY A 505 -27.01 -8.52 -11.56
C GLY A 505 -27.70 -7.37 -10.80
N ALA A 506 -27.83 -7.47 -9.48
CA ALA A 506 -28.35 -6.39 -8.65
C ALA A 506 -27.39 -5.19 -8.64
N ILE A 507 -26.07 -5.43 -8.64
CA ILE A 507 -25.06 -4.38 -8.66
C ILE A 507 -25.10 -3.61 -9.99
N TYR A 508 -25.19 -4.33 -11.13
CA TYR A 508 -25.35 -3.69 -12.44
C TYR A 508 -26.66 -2.87 -12.55
N ARG A 509 -27.76 -3.37 -11.98
CA ARG A 509 -29.02 -2.64 -11.95
C ARG A 509 -28.97 -1.38 -11.10
N ALA A 510 -28.26 -1.41 -9.97
CA ALA A 510 -28.09 -0.23 -9.14
C ALA A 510 -27.33 0.88 -9.87
N VAL A 511 -26.27 0.53 -10.61
CA VAL A 511 -25.56 1.49 -11.46
C VAL A 511 -26.41 1.97 -12.61
N THR A 512 -27.16 1.07 -13.28
CA THR A 512 -28.09 1.44 -14.35
C THR A 512 -29.16 2.43 -13.88
N ARG A 513 -29.68 2.23 -12.67
CA ARG A 513 -30.62 3.17 -12.05
C ARG A 513 -29.98 4.55 -11.86
N ALA A 514 -28.76 4.62 -11.37
CA ALA A 514 -28.05 5.89 -11.21
C ALA A 514 -27.76 6.59 -12.54
N VAL A 515 -27.47 5.83 -13.59
CA VAL A 515 -27.33 6.37 -14.97
C VAL A 515 -28.64 7.00 -15.45
N LEU A 516 -29.77 6.30 -15.26
CA LEU A 516 -31.10 6.82 -15.62
C LEU A 516 -31.50 8.04 -14.79
N ASP A 517 -31.25 8.02 -13.48
CA ASP A 517 -31.53 9.14 -12.58
C ASP A 517 -30.69 10.39 -12.91
N ALA A 518 -29.52 10.21 -13.49
CA ALA A 518 -28.66 11.29 -13.98
C ALA A 518 -29.07 11.81 -15.36
N GLY A 519 -30.13 11.24 -16.00
CA GLY A 519 -30.59 11.61 -17.33
C GLY A 519 -29.59 11.25 -18.45
N VAL A 520 -28.68 10.30 -18.22
CA VAL A 520 -27.68 9.86 -19.20
C VAL A 520 -28.23 8.71 -20.03
N ASP A 521 -28.03 8.76 -21.34
CA ASP A 521 -28.43 7.67 -22.24
C ASP A 521 -27.61 6.39 -21.90
N PRO A 522 -28.30 5.28 -21.53
CA PRO A 522 -27.65 4.02 -21.23
C PRO A 522 -26.80 3.42 -22.37
N ALA A 523 -27.02 3.85 -23.60
CA ALA A 523 -26.26 3.39 -24.76
C ALA A 523 -25.06 4.27 -25.08
N ASP A 524 -24.95 5.46 -24.50
CA ASP A 524 -23.79 6.36 -24.68
C ASP A 524 -22.65 5.96 -23.73
N GLU A 525 -21.71 5.17 -24.28
CA GLU A 525 -20.55 4.67 -23.53
C GLU A 525 -19.69 5.77 -22.94
N ALA A 526 -19.52 6.89 -23.66
CA ALA A 526 -18.68 8.00 -23.22
C ALA A 526 -19.35 8.77 -22.07
N ALA A 527 -20.64 9.05 -22.19
CA ALA A 527 -21.41 9.75 -21.16
C ALA A 527 -21.55 8.90 -19.89
N VAL A 528 -21.83 7.59 -20.02
CA VAL A 528 -21.86 6.66 -18.89
C VAL A 528 -20.49 6.56 -18.25
N GLY A 529 -19.41 6.44 -19.04
CA GLY A 529 -18.04 6.40 -18.54
C GLY A 529 -17.65 7.65 -17.74
N ALA A 530 -18.06 8.82 -18.19
CA ALA A 530 -17.83 10.10 -17.51
C ALA A 530 -18.65 10.26 -16.20
N LEU A 531 -19.78 9.56 -16.10
CA LEU A 531 -20.62 9.56 -14.88
C LEU A 531 -20.04 8.65 -13.79
N LEU A 532 -19.45 7.50 -14.12
CA LEU A 532 -18.99 6.49 -13.15
C LEU A 532 -18.13 7.04 -12.01
N PRO A 533 -17.12 7.92 -12.24
CA PRO A 533 -16.31 8.49 -11.17
C PRO A 533 -17.10 9.37 -10.18
N ARG A 534 -18.31 9.78 -10.53
CA ARG A 534 -19.19 10.60 -9.69
C ARG A 534 -20.15 9.75 -8.85
N LEU A 535 -20.25 8.45 -9.14
CA LEU A 535 -21.11 7.53 -8.41
C LEU A 535 -20.36 6.97 -7.22
N HIS A 536 -20.91 7.17 -6.03
CA HIS A 536 -20.44 6.50 -4.82
C HIS A 536 -21.17 5.17 -4.67
N ILE A 537 -20.48 4.06 -4.99
CA ILE A 537 -21.05 2.71 -4.97
C ILE A 537 -20.52 1.97 -3.75
N GLU A 538 -21.42 1.61 -2.85
CA GLU A 538 -21.14 0.86 -1.62
C GLU A 538 -21.69 -0.54 -1.73
N CYS A 539 -20.82 -1.54 -1.49
CA CYS A 539 -21.18 -2.95 -1.40
C CYS A 539 -21.05 -3.40 0.07
N GLY A 540 -22.09 -4.00 0.61
CA GLY A 540 -22.19 -4.48 1.98
C GLY A 540 -22.93 -5.81 2.07
N GLN A 541 -23.23 -6.24 3.31
CA GLN A 541 -24.06 -7.41 3.55
C GLN A 541 -25.05 -7.13 4.69
N ARG A 542 -26.24 -7.75 4.58
CA ARG A 542 -27.28 -7.72 5.64
C ARG A 542 -28.04 -9.04 5.60
N ASP A 543 -28.18 -9.70 6.75
CA ASP A 543 -28.95 -10.95 6.90
C ASP A 543 -28.58 -12.06 5.90
N GLY A 544 -27.29 -12.22 5.61
CA GLY A 544 -26.79 -13.23 4.66
C GLY A 544 -26.96 -12.87 3.18
N GLU A 545 -27.46 -11.67 2.86
CA GLU A 545 -27.60 -11.17 1.49
C GLU A 545 -26.61 -10.02 1.23
N GLY A 546 -25.97 -10.02 0.05
CA GLY A 546 -25.15 -8.91 -0.41
C GLY A 546 -26.01 -7.70 -0.77
N THR A 547 -25.66 -6.53 -0.26
CA THR A 547 -26.37 -5.27 -0.50
C THR A 547 -25.53 -4.33 -1.36
N VAL A 548 -26.20 -3.45 -2.11
CA VAL A 548 -25.59 -2.39 -2.90
C VAL A 548 -26.35 -1.09 -2.70
N ALA A 549 -25.61 -0.02 -2.39
CA ALA A 549 -26.13 1.35 -2.37
C ALA A 549 -25.36 2.21 -3.38
N VAL A 550 -26.04 3.16 -3.99
CA VAL A 550 -25.42 4.14 -4.89
C VAL A 550 -25.81 5.53 -4.40
N ASN A 551 -24.79 6.39 -4.17
CA ASN A 551 -24.94 7.73 -3.62
C ASN A 551 -25.70 7.75 -2.28
N GLY A 552 -25.49 6.73 -1.43
CA GLY A 552 -26.14 6.60 -0.12
C GLY A 552 -27.60 6.13 -0.15
N ALA A 553 -28.18 5.93 -1.33
CA ALA A 553 -29.54 5.38 -1.46
C ALA A 553 -29.47 3.84 -1.53
N ASP A 554 -30.19 3.16 -0.60
CA ASP A 554 -30.42 1.70 -0.72
C ASP A 554 -31.25 1.42 -1.96
N SER A 555 -30.60 0.82 -2.96
CA SER A 555 -31.19 0.59 -4.27
C SER A 555 -32.17 -0.59 -4.29
N SER A 556 -32.36 -1.34 -3.18
CA SER A 556 -33.06 -2.62 -3.15
C SER A 556 -34.52 -2.57 -3.64
N THR A 557 -35.22 -1.44 -3.48
CA THR A 557 -36.66 -1.33 -3.74
C THR A 557 -37.04 -1.05 -5.19
N ARG A 558 -36.11 -0.60 -6.07
CA ARG A 558 -36.39 -0.19 -7.45
C ARG A 558 -35.54 -0.87 -8.54
N LEU A 559 -34.76 -1.90 -8.16
CA LEU A 559 -33.84 -2.58 -9.10
C LEU A 559 -34.55 -3.33 -10.24
N HIS A 560 -35.82 -3.64 -10.09
CA HIS A 560 -36.62 -4.39 -11.07
C HIS A 560 -37.65 -3.54 -11.82
N ALA A 561 -37.54 -2.23 -11.73
CA ALA A 561 -38.37 -1.32 -12.50
C ALA A 561 -38.24 -1.58 -14.02
N PRO A 562 -39.31 -1.44 -14.82
CA PRO A 562 -39.30 -1.72 -16.27
C PRO A 562 -38.17 -0.99 -17.00
N GLU A 563 -37.95 0.29 -16.69
CA GLU A 563 -36.92 1.13 -17.28
C GLU A 563 -35.51 0.64 -16.97
N VAL A 564 -35.27 0.15 -15.75
CA VAL A 564 -33.96 -0.43 -15.35
C VAL A 564 -33.73 -1.76 -16.06
N ASN A 565 -34.77 -2.60 -16.18
CA ASN A 565 -34.66 -3.88 -16.87
C ASN A 565 -34.36 -3.69 -18.39
N ALA A 566 -34.90 -2.66 -19.02
CA ALA A 566 -34.63 -2.32 -20.42
C ALA A 566 -33.17 -1.80 -20.61
N ALA A 567 -32.65 -1.03 -19.66
CA ALA A 567 -31.38 -0.32 -19.76
C ALA A 567 -30.18 -1.13 -19.24
N VAL A 568 -30.37 -2.19 -18.41
CA VAL A 568 -29.26 -2.89 -17.75
C VAL A 568 -28.33 -3.60 -18.73
N SER A 569 -28.81 -4.14 -19.84
CA SER A 569 -27.96 -4.85 -20.81
C SER A 569 -27.03 -3.89 -21.58
N PRO A 570 -27.48 -2.74 -22.10
CA PRO A 570 -26.59 -1.69 -22.62
C PRO A 570 -25.51 -1.27 -21.62
N VAL A 571 -25.89 -0.87 -20.40
CA VAL A 571 -24.93 -0.43 -19.37
C VAL A 571 -23.93 -1.53 -18.98
N ALA A 572 -24.39 -2.77 -18.80
CA ALA A 572 -23.52 -3.90 -18.45
C ALA A 572 -22.55 -4.32 -19.58
N ARG A 573 -22.73 -3.82 -20.80
CA ARG A 573 -21.84 -4.05 -21.94
C ARG A 573 -20.64 -3.10 -21.92
N ILE A 574 -20.78 -1.94 -21.31
CA ILE A 574 -19.74 -0.89 -21.29
C ILE A 574 -18.53 -1.39 -20.49
N ALA A 575 -17.37 -1.42 -21.15
CA ALA A 575 -16.12 -1.91 -20.55
C ALA A 575 -15.73 -1.14 -19.28
N ALA A 576 -15.91 0.19 -19.27
CA ALA A 576 -15.64 1.05 -18.12
C ALA A 576 -16.53 0.70 -16.91
N VAL A 577 -17.81 0.34 -17.11
CA VAL A 577 -18.69 -0.11 -16.03
C VAL A 577 -18.19 -1.41 -15.42
N ARG A 578 -17.79 -2.37 -16.23
CA ARG A 578 -17.22 -3.65 -15.75
C ARG A 578 -15.93 -3.44 -14.97
N ALA A 579 -15.00 -2.65 -15.52
CA ALA A 579 -13.75 -2.31 -14.86
C ALA A 579 -13.97 -1.66 -13.47
N ALA A 580 -14.99 -0.80 -13.34
CA ALA A 580 -15.36 -0.17 -12.08
C ALA A 580 -15.99 -1.17 -11.08
N LEU A 581 -16.82 -2.13 -11.56
CA LEU A 581 -17.58 -3.03 -10.70
C LEU A 581 -16.83 -4.30 -10.29
N TYR A 582 -15.88 -4.81 -11.06
CA TYR A 582 -15.15 -6.04 -10.73
C TYR A 582 -14.44 -5.96 -9.36
N PRO A 583 -13.69 -4.90 -9.04
CA PRO A 583 -13.09 -4.75 -7.72
C PRO A 583 -14.11 -4.72 -6.59
N LEU A 584 -15.28 -4.11 -6.81
CA LEU A 584 -16.34 -4.02 -5.82
C LEU A 584 -16.98 -5.39 -5.56
N GLN A 585 -17.20 -6.19 -6.61
CA GLN A 585 -17.72 -7.56 -6.48
C GLN A 585 -16.73 -8.48 -5.75
N ARG A 586 -15.45 -8.35 -6.03
CA ARG A 586 -14.41 -9.12 -5.32
C ARG A 586 -14.31 -8.80 -3.83
N ARG A 587 -14.71 -7.60 -3.40
CA ARG A 587 -14.72 -7.21 -1.98
C ARG A 587 -15.61 -8.08 -1.10
N TYR A 588 -16.69 -8.67 -1.62
CA TYR A 588 -17.53 -9.57 -0.85
C TYR A 588 -16.75 -10.80 -0.36
N ALA A 589 -15.90 -11.38 -1.20
CA ALA A 589 -15.05 -12.52 -0.84
C ALA A 589 -13.93 -12.15 0.15
N ALA A 590 -13.57 -10.86 0.26
CA ALA A 590 -12.58 -10.40 1.22
C ALA A 590 -13.12 -10.35 2.67
N VAL A 591 -14.44 -10.35 2.85
CA VAL A 591 -15.08 -10.18 4.17
C VAL A 591 -15.93 -11.38 4.60
N ALA A 592 -16.30 -12.28 3.68
CA ALA A 592 -17.13 -13.43 3.98
C ALA A 592 -16.92 -14.56 2.98
N ASN A 593 -17.33 -15.80 3.35
CA ASN A 593 -17.57 -16.86 2.38
C ASN A 593 -18.82 -16.51 1.57
N ILE A 594 -18.78 -16.65 0.24
CA ILE A 594 -19.85 -16.19 -0.64
C ILE A 594 -20.29 -17.25 -1.64
N VAL A 595 -21.57 -17.21 -1.98
CA VAL A 595 -22.12 -17.79 -3.21
C VAL A 595 -22.50 -16.63 -4.10
N MET A 596 -21.76 -16.42 -5.18
CA MET A 596 -22.03 -15.32 -6.11
C MET A 596 -22.61 -15.85 -7.40
N GLU A 597 -23.71 -15.24 -7.84
CA GLU A 597 -24.37 -15.58 -9.09
C GLU A 597 -24.24 -14.50 -10.15
N GLY A 598 -24.15 -14.94 -11.41
CA GLY A 598 -24.05 -14.00 -12.54
C GLY A 598 -24.02 -14.64 -13.91
N ARG A 599 -23.20 -14.06 -14.79
CA ARG A 599 -22.95 -14.47 -16.17
C ARG A 599 -21.48 -14.80 -16.44
N ASP A 600 -20.60 -14.22 -15.64
CA ASP A 600 -19.17 -14.17 -15.83
C ASP A 600 -18.40 -14.25 -14.50
N ILE A 601 -19.05 -14.81 -13.48
CA ILE A 601 -18.45 -14.90 -12.14
C ILE A 601 -17.22 -15.79 -12.14
N GLY A 602 -17.35 -17.02 -12.63
CA GLY A 602 -16.28 -18.01 -12.67
C GLY A 602 -15.33 -17.85 -13.87
N SER A 603 -15.67 -17.01 -14.85
CA SER A 603 -14.82 -16.76 -16.02
C SER A 603 -14.02 -15.44 -15.94
N ALA A 604 -14.57 -14.38 -15.31
CA ALA A 604 -13.94 -13.06 -15.29
C ALA A 604 -13.76 -12.49 -13.88
N ILE A 605 -14.70 -12.65 -12.96
CA ILE A 605 -14.63 -12.02 -11.63
C ILE A 605 -13.78 -12.86 -10.67
N PHE A 606 -14.00 -14.17 -10.63
CA PHE A 606 -13.27 -15.15 -9.81
C PHE A 606 -12.78 -16.33 -10.65
N PRO A 607 -11.93 -16.11 -11.65
CA PRO A 607 -11.42 -17.20 -12.50
C PRO A 607 -10.57 -18.20 -11.73
N GLU A 608 -10.05 -17.84 -10.56
CA GLU A 608 -9.24 -18.66 -9.70
C GLU A 608 -10.02 -19.60 -8.78
N THR A 609 -11.34 -19.39 -8.57
CA THR A 609 -12.10 -20.27 -7.67
C THR A 609 -12.17 -21.71 -8.19
N PRO A 610 -11.94 -22.73 -7.34
CA PRO A 610 -12.12 -24.12 -7.74
C PRO A 610 -13.60 -24.56 -7.76
N TYR A 611 -14.51 -23.76 -7.17
CA TYR A 611 -15.92 -24.11 -7.00
C TYR A 611 -16.78 -23.36 -8.03
N LYS A 612 -16.76 -23.84 -9.28
CA LYS A 612 -17.49 -23.23 -10.40
C LYS A 612 -18.63 -24.12 -10.84
N TYR A 613 -19.81 -23.55 -10.92
CA TYR A 613 -21.03 -24.23 -11.39
C TYR A 613 -21.68 -23.41 -12.51
N TYR A 614 -22.12 -24.12 -13.56
CA TYR A 614 -22.88 -23.52 -14.63
C TYR A 614 -24.28 -24.15 -14.64
N VAL A 615 -25.28 -23.37 -14.19
CA VAL A 615 -26.68 -23.82 -14.11
C VAL A 615 -27.40 -23.44 -15.38
N ASP A 616 -27.83 -24.46 -16.15
CA ASP A 616 -28.54 -24.26 -17.39
C ASP A 616 -29.95 -24.87 -17.31
N ALA A 617 -30.79 -24.62 -18.31
CA ALA A 617 -32.06 -25.25 -18.55
C ALA A 617 -32.44 -25.11 -20.03
N SER A 618 -33.31 -26.02 -20.53
CA SER A 618 -33.75 -25.94 -21.92
C SER A 618 -34.42 -24.61 -22.24
N PRO A 619 -34.33 -24.14 -23.50
CA PRO A 619 -34.94 -22.88 -23.91
C PRO A 619 -36.45 -22.78 -23.59
N GLU A 620 -37.16 -23.90 -23.74
CA GLU A 620 -38.59 -24.01 -23.49
C GLU A 620 -38.92 -23.83 -22.00
N VAL A 621 -38.14 -24.47 -21.14
CA VAL A 621 -38.29 -24.37 -19.67
C VAL A 621 -37.95 -22.96 -19.22
N ARG A 622 -36.92 -22.33 -19.76
CA ARG A 622 -36.54 -20.94 -19.45
C ARG A 622 -37.60 -19.93 -19.90
N ALA A 623 -38.14 -20.10 -21.09
CA ALA A 623 -39.26 -19.28 -21.60
C ALA A 623 -40.50 -19.38 -20.71
N ARG A 624 -40.90 -20.63 -20.32
CA ARG A 624 -42.00 -20.84 -19.39
C ARG A 624 -41.78 -20.20 -18.00
N ARG A 625 -40.58 -20.34 -17.44
CA ARG A 625 -40.21 -19.74 -16.15
C ARG A 625 -40.26 -18.19 -16.23
N ARG A 626 -39.87 -17.62 -17.37
CA ARG A 626 -39.88 -16.16 -17.60
C ARG A 626 -41.27 -15.62 -17.73
N ALA A 627 -42.13 -16.32 -18.46
CA ALA A 627 -43.56 -15.96 -18.60
C ALA A 627 -44.27 -16.00 -17.22
N ALA A 628 -43.97 -16.98 -16.40
CA ALA A 628 -44.50 -17.07 -15.02
C ALA A 628 -44.04 -15.90 -14.10
N GLN A 629 -42.95 -15.22 -14.43
CA GLN A 629 -42.47 -14.01 -13.73
C GLN A 629 -43.12 -12.72 -14.25
N GLY A 630 -44.04 -12.78 -15.20
CA GLY A 630 -44.74 -11.63 -15.78
C GLY A 630 -43.86 -10.72 -16.67
N VAL A 631 -42.71 -11.22 -17.16
CA VAL A 631 -41.76 -10.46 -17.97
C VAL A 631 -41.89 -10.89 -19.42
N GLN A 632 -42.14 -9.93 -20.32
CA GLN A 632 -42.37 -10.19 -21.76
C GLN A 632 -41.10 -10.09 -22.63
N ASP A 633 -39.91 -9.99 -22.09
CA ASP A 633 -38.66 -9.94 -22.86
C ASP A 633 -38.29 -11.31 -23.46
N SER A 634 -37.69 -11.31 -24.66
CA SER A 634 -37.18 -12.52 -25.31
C SER A 634 -35.93 -13.04 -24.62
N VAL A 635 -36.03 -14.24 -23.99
CA VAL A 635 -34.89 -14.94 -23.38
C VAL A 635 -33.77 -15.15 -24.40
N ALA A 636 -34.11 -15.51 -25.64
CA ALA A 636 -33.13 -15.76 -26.71
C ALA A 636 -32.39 -14.48 -27.15
N GLU A 637 -33.08 -13.33 -27.15
CA GLU A 637 -32.48 -12.04 -27.50
C GLU A 637 -31.46 -11.62 -26.43
N ARG A 638 -31.84 -11.78 -25.18
CA ARG A 638 -30.96 -11.44 -24.02
C ARG A 638 -29.74 -12.32 -23.96
N ASP A 639 -29.89 -13.62 -24.19
CA ASP A 639 -28.74 -14.54 -24.21
C ASP A 639 -27.79 -14.26 -25.39
N ARG A 640 -28.33 -13.89 -26.56
CA ARG A 640 -27.54 -13.42 -27.70
C ARG A 640 -26.74 -12.16 -27.36
N GLN A 641 -27.39 -11.18 -26.71
CA GLN A 641 -26.72 -9.96 -26.27
C GLN A 641 -25.64 -10.22 -25.21
N ASP A 642 -25.88 -11.15 -24.27
CA ASP A 642 -24.93 -11.53 -23.24
C ASP A 642 -23.75 -12.33 -23.83
N ALA A 643 -23.95 -13.16 -24.84
CA ALA A 643 -22.93 -13.95 -25.53
C ALA A 643 -22.08 -13.13 -26.52
N SER A 644 -22.65 -12.08 -27.12
CA SER A 644 -21.97 -11.24 -28.12
C SER A 644 -21.13 -10.09 -27.53
N ARG A 645 -20.94 -10.03 -26.21
CA ARG A 645 -20.13 -8.99 -25.56
C ARG A 645 -18.66 -9.16 -25.91
N GLU A 646 -17.98 -8.06 -26.21
CA GLU A 646 -16.52 -8.06 -26.41
C GLU A 646 -15.75 -8.32 -25.09
N VAL A 647 -16.29 -7.84 -23.97
CA VAL A 647 -15.69 -8.02 -22.64
C VAL A 647 -16.57 -8.94 -21.79
N ALA A 648 -15.99 -10.07 -21.33
CA ALA A 648 -16.64 -11.08 -20.51
C ALA A 648 -18.00 -11.57 -21.07
N PRO A 649 -17.99 -12.24 -22.24
CA PRO A 649 -19.19 -12.83 -22.82
C PRO A 649 -19.78 -13.91 -21.88
N LEU A 650 -21.09 -14.16 -22.02
CA LEU A 650 -21.71 -15.31 -21.39
C LEU A 650 -21.07 -16.59 -21.97
N CYS A 651 -20.22 -17.22 -21.20
CA CYS A 651 -19.57 -18.47 -21.56
C CYS A 651 -19.61 -19.43 -20.37
N ARG A 652 -19.43 -20.69 -20.66
CA ARG A 652 -19.20 -21.70 -19.62
C ARG A 652 -17.79 -21.52 -19.07
N PRO A 653 -17.60 -21.25 -17.75
CA PRO A 653 -16.28 -21.11 -17.18
C PRO A 653 -15.49 -22.42 -17.27
N GLU A 654 -14.20 -22.33 -17.57
CA GLU A 654 -13.31 -23.48 -17.59
C GLU A 654 -13.29 -24.17 -16.22
N GLY A 655 -13.38 -25.52 -16.20
CA GLY A 655 -13.44 -26.32 -14.98
C GLY A 655 -14.78 -26.28 -14.24
N SER A 656 -15.83 -25.66 -14.82
CA SER A 656 -17.15 -25.63 -14.18
C SER A 656 -17.91 -26.95 -14.32
N VAL A 657 -18.64 -27.31 -13.25
CA VAL A 657 -19.64 -28.37 -13.28
C VAL A 657 -20.92 -27.84 -13.90
N VAL A 658 -21.41 -28.50 -14.94
CA VAL A 658 -22.71 -28.13 -15.56
C VAL A 658 -23.83 -28.86 -14.84
N VAL A 659 -24.85 -28.13 -14.44
CA VAL A 659 -26.04 -28.66 -13.82
C VAL A 659 -27.25 -28.24 -14.66
N ASP A 660 -27.86 -29.23 -15.33
CA ASP A 660 -29.12 -29.02 -16.05
C ASP A 660 -30.28 -29.01 -15.04
N SER A 661 -30.94 -27.86 -14.94
CA SER A 661 -32.07 -27.64 -14.03
C SER A 661 -33.44 -27.83 -14.69
N SER A 662 -33.51 -28.34 -15.94
CA SER A 662 -34.75 -28.41 -16.71
C SER A 662 -35.85 -29.20 -15.98
N ASP A 663 -35.50 -30.38 -15.47
CA ASP A 663 -36.42 -31.33 -14.81
C ASP A 663 -36.15 -31.47 -13.31
N LEU A 664 -35.31 -30.62 -12.73
CA LEU A 664 -34.93 -30.69 -11.32
C LEU A 664 -35.60 -29.56 -10.50
N SER A 665 -36.01 -29.93 -9.28
CA SER A 665 -36.37 -28.89 -8.30
C SER A 665 -35.13 -28.18 -7.78
N ILE A 666 -35.30 -26.98 -7.22
CA ILE A 666 -34.19 -26.17 -6.65
C ILE A 666 -33.44 -27.00 -5.62
N GLU A 667 -34.13 -27.69 -4.73
CA GLU A 667 -33.55 -28.50 -3.65
C GLU A 667 -32.67 -29.63 -4.22
N LYS A 668 -33.10 -30.27 -5.33
CA LYS A 668 -32.29 -31.30 -5.98
C LYS A 668 -31.03 -30.74 -6.63
N VAL A 669 -31.10 -29.59 -7.27
CA VAL A 669 -29.95 -28.92 -7.86
C VAL A 669 -28.97 -28.53 -6.75
N VAL A 670 -29.45 -27.97 -5.64
CA VAL A 670 -28.60 -27.59 -4.47
C VAL A 670 -27.97 -28.84 -3.87
N ALA A 671 -28.71 -29.95 -3.71
CA ALA A 671 -28.19 -31.21 -3.18
C ALA A 671 -27.05 -31.76 -4.04
N LEU A 672 -27.16 -31.69 -5.38
CA LEU A 672 -26.09 -32.08 -6.31
C LEU A 672 -24.84 -31.24 -6.11
N ILE A 673 -25.00 -29.90 -6.01
CA ILE A 673 -23.88 -28.97 -5.79
C ILE A 673 -23.22 -29.24 -4.43
N VAL A 674 -23.99 -29.42 -3.35
CA VAL A 674 -23.48 -29.73 -2.01
C VAL A 674 -22.73 -31.07 -2.00
N SER A 675 -23.23 -32.07 -2.71
CA SER A 675 -22.55 -33.36 -2.84
C SER A 675 -21.19 -33.25 -3.53
N ASP A 676 -21.10 -32.46 -4.62
CA ASP A 676 -19.83 -32.19 -5.33
C ASP A 676 -18.87 -31.36 -4.47
N LEU A 677 -19.36 -30.33 -3.76
CA LEU A 677 -18.56 -29.53 -2.85
C LEU A 677 -17.92 -30.41 -1.74
N ARG A 678 -18.68 -31.32 -1.16
CA ARG A 678 -18.17 -32.27 -0.15
C ARG A 678 -17.14 -33.24 -0.76
N ALA A 679 -17.39 -33.74 -1.95
CA ALA A 679 -16.44 -34.60 -2.67
C ALA A 679 -15.11 -33.89 -2.99
N ARG A 680 -15.14 -32.57 -3.14
CA ARG A 680 -13.96 -31.69 -3.32
C ARG A 680 -13.33 -31.24 -2.01
N GLY A 681 -13.78 -31.75 -0.86
CA GLY A 681 -13.20 -31.45 0.45
C GLY A 681 -13.69 -30.17 1.10
N LEU A 682 -14.75 -29.54 0.61
CA LEU A 682 -15.38 -28.44 1.32
C LEU A 682 -16.15 -29.01 2.51
N VAL A 683 -15.58 -28.88 3.70
CA VAL A 683 -16.23 -29.27 4.96
C VAL A 683 -17.27 -28.21 5.29
N VAL A 684 -18.54 -28.60 5.24
CA VAL A 684 -19.71 -27.77 5.56
C VAL A 684 -20.40 -28.36 6.78
#